data_6e2e3341939bdb53eaae0316dd182d69
#
_entry.id   6e2e3341939bdb53eaae0316dd182d69
#
_cell.length_a   1.000
_cell.length_b   1.000
_cell.length_c   1.000
_cell.angle_alpha   90.00
_cell.angle_beta   90.00
_cell.angle_gamma   90.00
#
_symmetry.space_group_name_H-M   'P 1'
#
loop_
_entity.id
_entity.type
_entity.pdbx_description
1 polymer ?
#
loop_
_entity_poly.entity_id
_entity_poly.type
_entity_poly.pdbx_seq_one_letter_code
_entity_poly.pdbx_strand_id
1 'polypeptide(L)'
;MRTLHSLTGVGRREATHQGRAGPLRAGLTVLTVAALATVTACTTSSGSSSDAAGAGSKVEGGGDTATAVIDPATLQTNAAKVVQQTPKPLQADRLAQGLVPPTNKWFSSLALGPEALPVFAVPLSFTEQKTGFGFGVPKVVTSDKAIIGGAVSDVTVTLEQRGSGGKALGHTVLAQGSPSVTFTAIDAVTLGQNVSFAAGEPPTVTVAGRTYGLLLDKATATGTGVSVEAGGRVTWFAVPDGGTAAAMASAVAPVTSGTTGYAVAGDSATTTLTYAHEGGGDGVVVAMPHQKTGLADGTTCDLGTFPSAYGTLSVCRGDTLKWSEPTRAVTTQLDLGKLSNADKATLAEQVRKDVAETKDFPADTYFGGKALYRSAQLYQLATQLGLEDVATPLKAKLVTQLDQWTDPQGCAKRPAFCFVYDAQGKGMIGLTPSFGSDEYNDHHFHYGYFLYTAGLLAANDPALVAKWQPVMDLVAADIAGTGTKGLFPDRRAFDAYNAHSWASGTSPFADGNNQESTSEAVTAWTGLSIWADTTKNQPLKAEATWMLAGEQATALLYGLRIDKSDPVYQGFGHQIFSLTWGGKRDYATWFSPSPAAMLAILVLPASPSSAAYLAGDPDRIRAQVAEATAGAGYGQQFGDYLLMYAGLAGQQDAAAALKEASSLDAKWVDDGNSRAYLYAWLMTRAS
;
A
#
# COMPACT_ATOMS: atom_id res chain seq x y z
N MET A 1 -3.93 11.99 31.80
CA MET A 1 -3.46 13.40 31.74
C MET A 1 -1.98 13.44 32.07
N ARG A 2 -1.14 13.51 31.09
CA ARG A 2 0.21 14.11 31.12
C ARG A 2 0.83 13.91 29.75
N THR A 3 0.83 14.98 29.00
CA THR A 3 1.88 15.53 28.15
C THR A 3 2.59 14.59 27.17
N LEU A 4 2.15 14.63 25.93
CA LEU A 4 3.02 14.41 24.76
C LEU A 4 4.07 15.55 24.73
N HIS A 5 5.24 15.26 25.28
CA HIS A 5 6.40 16.14 25.08
C HIS A 5 7.03 15.81 23.74
N SER A 6 7.10 16.83 22.89
CA SER A 6 7.93 16.85 21.71
C SER A 6 9.39 16.55 22.11
N LEU A 7 9.94 15.46 21.64
CA LEU A 7 11.38 15.23 21.61
C LEU A 7 11.90 15.73 20.26
N THR A 8 12.20 17.01 20.20
CA THR A 8 13.14 17.56 19.23
C THR A 8 14.55 17.21 19.70
N GLY A 9 15.25 16.41 18.95
CA GLY A 9 16.67 16.20 19.18
C GLY A 9 17.16 14.86 18.65
N VAL A 10 17.23 14.68 17.35
CA VAL A 10 18.10 13.64 16.76
C VAL A 10 19.12 14.35 15.88
N GLY A 11 20.35 14.34 16.35
CA GLY A 11 21.49 14.91 15.68
C GLY A 11 21.76 14.25 14.33
N ARG A 12 22.00 15.11 13.34
CA ARG A 12 22.58 14.75 12.04
C ARG A 12 23.85 13.94 12.26
N ARG A 13 23.90 12.75 11.70
CA ARG A 13 25.14 12.12 11.28
C ARG A 13 25.10 11.99 9.77
N GLU A 14 25.84 12.87 9.12
CA GLU A 14 26.24 12.73 7.73
C GLU A 14 27.21 11.54 7.64
N ALA A 15 26.86 10.54 6.85
CA ALA A 15 27.77 9.47 6.47
C ALA A 15 28.28 9.74 5.06
N THR A 16 29.44 10.35 4.99
CA THR A 16 30.27 10.38 3.77
C THR A 16 30.93 9.02 3.59
N HIS A 17 30.58 8.30 2.54
CA HIS A 17 31.35 7.15 2.08
C HIS A 17 32.12 7.50 0.80
N GLN A 18 33.41 7.73 0.95
CA GLN A 18 34.38 7.63 -0.15
C GLN A 18 34.80 6.17 -0.30
N GLY A 19 34.73 5.69 -1.54
CA GLY A 19 35.14 4.35 -1.91
C GLY A 19 36.64 4.12 -1.96
N ARG A 20 37.04 2.88 -1.85
CA ARG A 20 38.27 2.35 -2.46
C ARG A 20 38.01 0.93 -2.95
N ALA A 21 38.33 0.73 -4.22
CA ALA A 21 38.35 -0.54 -4.91
C ALA A 21 39.61 -1.33 -4.64
N GLY A 22 39.52 -2.65 -4.72
CA GLY A 22 40.68 -3.56 -4.86
C GLY A 22 40.19 -4.99 -5.12
N PRO A 23 40.74 -5.68 -6.11
CA PRO A 23 40.17 -6.91 -6.66
C PRO A 23 40.84 -8.18 -6.09
N LEU A 24 40.10 -9.28 -6.04
CA LEU A 24 40.70 -10.64 -5.98
C LEU A 24 39.81 -11.68 -6.70
N ARG A 25 40.55 -12.56 -7.37
CA ARG A 25 40.17 -13.51 -8.41
C ARG A 25 39.66 -14.85 -7.88
N ALA A 26 38.77 -15.42 -8.68
CA ALA A 26 38.69 -16.80 -9.21
C ALA A 26 38.53 -18.01 -8.27
N GLY A 27 37.59 -18.84 -8.61
CA GLY A 27 37.49 -20.25 -8.23
C GLY A 27 36.24 -20.90 -8.80
N LEU A 28 36.37 -21.49 -9.98
CA LEU A 28 35.34 -22.24 -10.72
C LEU A 28 35.31 -23.68 -10.19
N THR A 29 34.12 -24.22 -9.86
CA THR A 29 33.90 -25.68 -9.94
C THR A 29 32.42 -25.97 -10.24
N VAL A 30 32.23 -26.62 -11.37
CA VAL A 30 30.96 -27.14 -11.89
C VAL A 30 30.72 -28.52 -11.32
N LEU A 31 29.50 -28.81 -10.89
CA LEU A 31 29.00 -30.17 -10.75
C LEU A 31 27.51 -30.21 -11.11
N THR A 32 27.25 -30.85 -12.25
CA THR A 32 25.92 -31.22 -12.75
C THR A 32 25.45 -32.53 -12.13
N VAL A 33 24.21 -32.55 -11.66
CA VAL A 33 23.46 -33.82 -11.51
C VAL A 33 22.03 -33.60 -11.99
N ALA A 34 21.64 -34.36 -12.99
CA ALA A 34 20.29 -34.43 -13.53
C ALA A 34 19.51 -35.57 -12.83
N ALA A 35 18.25 -35.30 -12.50
CA ALA A 35 17.29 -36.37 -12.19
C ALA A 35 15.93 -36.05 -12.81
N LEU A 36 15.50 -36.89 -13.72
CA LEU A 36 14.15 -36.98 -14.31
C LEU A 36 13.17 -37.52 -13.28
N ALA A 37 11.98 -36.94 -13.21
CA ALA A 37 10.80 -37.63 -12.70
C ALA A 37 9.58 -37.29 -13.55
N THR A 38 8.90 -38.30 -14.00
CA THR A 38 7.75 -38.37 -14.90
C THR A 38 6.46 -37.92 -14.22
N VAL A 39 5.65 -37.17 -14.95
CA VAL A 39 4.29 -36.76 -14.55
C VAL A 39 3.28 -37.59 -15.34
N THR A 40 2.33 -38.18 -14.63
CA THR A 40 1.16 -38.83 -15.19
C THR A 40 -0.03 -37.89 -15.17
N ALA A 41 -0.64 -37.65 -16.32
CA ALA A 41 -1.84 -36.85 -16.48
C ALA A 41 -3.10 -37.70 -16.29
N CYS A 42 -4.13 -37.13 -15.69
CA CYS A 42 -5.50 -37.63 -15.81
C CYS A 42 -6.42 -36.49 -16.23
N THR A 43 -7.07 -36.70 -17.37
CA THR A 43 -8.11 -35.88 -17.99
C THR A 43 -9.50 -36.39 -17.60
N THR A 44 -10.48 -35.49 -17.43
CA THR A 44 -11.92 -35.66 -17.78
C THR A 44 -12.58 -34.29 -17.79
N SER A 45 -13.01 -33.78 -18.84
CA SER A 45 -14.19 -33.80 -19.72
C SER A 45 -15.44 -33.07 -19.17
N SER A 46 -15.69 -31.92 -19.78
CA SER A 46 -16.87 -31.38 -20.49
C SER A 46 -18.27 -31.38 -19.83
N GLY A 47 -18.91 -30.22 -19.92
CA GLY A 47 -20.35 -30.05 -19.84
C GLY A 47 -20.75 -28.63 -20.12
N SER A 48 -21.25 -28.36 -21.33
CA SER A 48 -21.81 -27.11 -21.81
C SER A 48 -23.26 -26.91 -21.40
N SER A 49 -23.71 -25.68 -21.15
CA SER A 49 -24.94 -25.15 -21.74
C SER A 49 -25.11 -23.64 -21.47
N SER A 50 -25.54 -22.97 -22.49
CA SER A 50 -25.97 -21.60 -22.69
C SER A 50 -27.16 -21.16 -21.82
N ASP A 51 -27.24 -19.90 -21.39
CA ASP A 51 -28.12 -18.89 -21.99
C ASP A 51 -27.95 -17.53 -21.29
N ALA A 52 -28.12 -16.49 -22.10
CA ALA A 52 -27.92 -15.10 -21.79
C ALA A 52 -29.14 -14.45 -21.12
N ALA A 53 -28.89 -13.53 -20.17
CA ALA A 53 -29.66 -12.30 -20.02
C ALA A 53 -28.88 -11.32 -19.11
N GLY A 54 -28.81 -10.03 -19.53
CA GLY A 54 -27.99 -9.01 -18.90
C GLY A 54 -28.40 -8.68 -17.47
N ALA A 55 -27.44 -8.81 -16.60
CA ALA A 55 -27.37 -8.14 -15.30
C ALA A 55 -25.90 -7.84 -15.10
N GLY A 56 -25.57 -6.64 -14.58
CA GLY A 56 -24.19 -6.22 -14.36
C GLY A 56 -23.41 -7.32 -13.66
N SER A 57 -22.33 -7.77 -14.28
CA SER A 57 -21.54 -8.88 -13.77
C SER A 57 -20.84 -8.47 -12.48
N LYS A 58 -21.27 -9.09 -11.38
CA LYS A 58 -20.55 -9.06 -10.10
C LYS A 58 -19.26 -9.85 -10.31
N VAL A 59 -18.11 -9.16 -10.31
CA VAL A 59 -16.81 -9.84 -10.30
C VAL A 59 -16.39 -10.00 -8.85
N GLU A 60 -16.41 -11.23 -8.36
CA GLU A 60 -15.92 -11.59 -7.04
C GLU A 60 -14.47 -12.08 -7.15
N GLY A 61 -13.55 -11.40 -6.46
CA GLY A 61 -12.19 -11.87 -6.24
C GLY A 61 -12.01 -12.13 -4.76
N GLY A 62 -11.27 -13.14 -4.37
CA GLY A 62 -11.07 -13.34 -2.96
C GLY A 62 -10.25 -14.55 -2.54
N GLY A 63 -9.65 -14.45 -1.36
CA GLY A 63 -8.97 -15.50 -0.59
C GLY A 63 -7.70 -16.06 -1.22
N ASP A 64 -6.95 -16.84 -0.44
CA ASP A 64 -5.71 -17.53 -0.87
C ASP A 64 -5.90 -18.55 -2.03
N THR A 65 -7.13 -18.74 -2.48
CA THR A 65 -7.52 -19.51 -3.67
C THR A 65 -8.04 -18.60 -4.79
N ALA A 66 -7.77 -17.29 -4.74
CA ALA A 66 -8.27 -16.29 -5.67
C ALA A 66 -7.91 -16.64 -7.11
N THR A 67 -8.86 -16.42 -8.01
CA THR A 67 -8.61 -16.42 -9.45
C THR A 67 -7.52 -15.42 -9.76
N ALA A 68 -6.45 -15.88 -10.42
CA ALA A 68 -5.35 -15.02 -10.80
C ALA A 68 -5.84 -13.86 -11.67
N VAL A 69 -5.47 -12.61 -11.32
CA VAL A 69 -5.87 -11.42 -12.08
C VAL A 69 -5.11 -11.27 -13.39
N ILE A 70 -3.91 -11.83 -13.46
CA ILE A 70 -3.12 -12.01 -14.70
C ILE A 70 -2.71 -13.48 -14.74
N ASP A 71 -2.82 -14.13 -15.90
CA ASP A 71 -2.49 -15.56 -16.05
C ASP A 71 -1.05 -15.85 -15.58
N PRO A 72 -0.86 -16.72 -14.56
CA PRO A 72 0.47 -17.00 -14.00
C PRO A 72 1.43 -17.68 -14.99
N ALA A 73 0.92 -18.46 -15.94
CA ALA A 73 1.76 -19.10 -16.95
C ALA A 73 2.32 -18.07 -17.95
N THR A 74 1.51 -17.08 -18.29
CA THR A 74 1.93 -15.92 -19.10
C THR A 74 2.95 -15.08 -18.35
N LEU A 75 2.70 -14.76 -17.07
CA LEU A 75 3.66 -14.02 -16.24
C LEU A 75 5.00 -14.77 -16.13
N GLN A 76 4.98 -16.07 -15.87
CA GLN A 76 6.20 -16.87 -15.77
C GLN A 76 6.98 -16.88 -17.09
N THR A 77 6.29 -17.04 -18.22
CA THR A 77 6.88 -17.00 -19.56
C THR A 77 7.53 -15.63 -19.83
N ASN A 78 6.87 -14.55 -19.46
CA ASN A 78 7.37 -13.20 -19.67
C ASN A 78 8.52 -12.86 -18.71
N ALA A 79 8.42 -13.22 -17.43
CA ALA A 79 9.50 -13.04 -16.45
C ALA A 79 10.79 -13.76 -16.88
N ALA A 80 10.67 -14.96 -17.45
CA ALA A 80 11.82 -15.70 -17.98
C ALA A 80 12.52 -15.01 -19.18
N LYS A 81 11.84 -14.10 -19.87
CA LYS A 81 12.43 -13.31 -20.97
C LYS A 81 13.13 -12.03 -20.49
N VAL A 82 12.80 -11.55 -19.32
CA VAL A 82 13.42 -10.36 -18.73
C VAL A 82 14.79 -10.73 -18.15
N VAL A 83 15.74 -9.81 -18.20
CA VAL A 83 17.06 -9.98 -17.57
C VAL A 83 16.90 -10.32 -16.09
N GLN A 84 17.49 -11.43 -15.65
CA GLN A 84 17.46 -11.88 -14.27
C GLN A 84 18.61 -11.23 -13.51
N GLN A 85 18.29 -10.41 -12.51
CA GLN A 85 19.31 -9.74 -11.68
C GLN A 85 18.70 -9.36 -10.33
N THR A 86 19.47 -9.54 -9.25
CA THR A 86 19.15 -9.02 -7.92
C THR A 86 20.06 -7.83 -7.63
N PRO A 87 19.62 -6.58 -7.87
CA PRO A 87 20.46 -5.41 -7.67
C PRO A 87 20.88 -5.23 -6.21
N LYS A 88 19.96 -5.49 -5.29
CA LYS A 88 20.18 -5.42 -3.86
C LYS A 88 19.54 -6.60 -3.14
N PRO A 89 20.33 -7.57 -2.65
CA PRO A 89 19.80 -8.74 -1.95
C PRO A 89 19.06 -8.35 -0.66
N LEU A 90 17.86 -8.89 -0.46
CA LEU A 90 17.12 -8.74 0.77
C LEU A 90 17.71 -9.60 1.89
N GLN A 91 17.83 -9.02 3.08
CA GLN A 91 18.12 -9.78 4.30
C GLN A 91 16.82 -10.43 4.80
N ALA A 92 16.68 -11.74 4.60
CA ALA A 92 15.45 -12.49 4.89
C ALA A 92 15.72 -13.71 5.81
N ASP A 93 16.63 -13.57 6.76
CA ASP A 93 17.05 -14.67 7.66
C ASP A 93 15.93 -15.17 8.58
N ARG A 94 14.87 -14.38 8.76
CA ARG A 94 13.69 -14.71 9.56
C ARG A 94 12.50 -15.16 8.71
N LEU A 95 12.74 -15.53 7.47
CA LEU A 95 11.75 -16.10 6.56
C LEU A 95 12.06 -17.58 6.33
N ALA A 96 11.06 -18.46 6.39
CA ALA A 96 11.26 -19.86 6.07
C ALA A 96 11.56 -20.03 4.57
N GLN A 97 12.39 -21.02 4.27
CA GLN A 97 12.77 -21.31 2.90
C GLN A 97 11.55 -21.64 2.02
N GLY A 98 11.50 -21.05 0.84
CA GLY A 98 10.44 -21.27 -0.15
C GLY A 98 9.25 -20.32 -0.04
N LEU A 99 9.18 -19.51 1.00
CA LEU A 99 8.18 -18.45 1.10
C LEU A 99 8.58 -17.23 0.25
N VAL A 100 7.58 -16.54 -0.28
CA VAL A 100 7.77 -15.27 -1.00
C VAL A 100 8.13 -14.18 0.02
N PRO A 101 9.20 -13.39 -0.21
CA PRO A 101 9.54 -12.30 0.69
C PRO A 101 8.39 -11.28 0.80
N PRO A 102 7.87 -11.03 2.02
CA PRO A 102 6.71 -10.18 2.22
C PRO A 102 7.10 -8.70 2.24
N THR A 103 7.59 -8.18 1.11
CA THR A 103 7.89 -6.76 0.98
C THR A 103 6.62 -5.92 0.97
N ASN A 104 6.69 -4.69 1.48
CA ASN A 104 5.61 -3.70 1.57
C ASN A 104 4.36 -4.16 2.36
N LYS A 105 4.51 -5.15 3.25
CA LYS A 105 3.44 -5.58 4.14
C LYS A 105 3.56 -4.89 5.51
N TRP A 106 2.46 -4.82 6.25
CA TRP A 106 2.45 -4.30 7.62
C TRP A 106 3.39 -5.08 8.58
N PHE A 107 3.75 -6.31 8.23
CA PHE A 107 4.64 -7.19 8.99
C PHE A 107 6.01 -7.43 8.35
N SER A 108 6.39 -6.69 7.30
CA SER A 108 7.66 -6.90 6.56
C SER A 108 8.89 -6.97 7.47
N SER A 109 8.99 -6.12 8.48
CA SER A 109 10.11 -6.06 9.42
C SER A 109 10.27 -7.33 10.26
N LEU A 110 9.25 -8.17 10.42
CA LEU A 110 9.37 -9.46 11.11
C LEU A 110 10.23 -10.45 10.31
N ALA A 111 10.19 -10.38 8.98
CA ALA A 111 10.95 -11.27 8.09
C ALA A 111 12.24 -10.65 7.57
N LEU A 112 12.20 -9.35 7.27
CA LEU A 112 13.21 -8.64 6.48
C LEU A 112 14.05 -7.68 7.34
N GLY A 113 15.27 -7.40 6.86
CA GLY A 113 16.20 -6.51 7.53
C GLY A 113 17.02 -7.17 8.66
N PRO A 114 17.95 -6.43 9.29
CA PRO A 114 18.92 -6.97 10.24
C PRO A 114 18.28 -7.42 11.57
N GLU A 115 17.18 -6.80 11.97
CA GLU A 115 16.46 -7.11 13.21
C GLU A 115 14.95 -7.03 13.00
N ALA A 116 14.18 -7.74 13.84
CA ALA A 116 12.73 -7.61 13.87
C ALA A 116 12.35 -6.31 14.59
N LEU A 117 11.55 -5.48 13.93
CA LEU A 117 11.04 -4.22 14.47
C LEU A 117 9.55 -4.33 14.79
N PRO A 118 8.99 -3.41 15.57
CA PRO A 118 7.58 -3.42 15.92
C PRO A 118 6.68 -3.45 14.69
N VAL A 119 5.61 -4.25 14.77
CA VAL A 119 4.54 -4.29 13.77
C VAL A 119 3.19 -4.00 14.42
N PHE A 120 2.28 -3.46 13.65
CA PHE A 120 1.00 -2.94 14.15
C PHE A 120 -0.14 -3.69 13.46
N ALA A 121 -0.61 -4.74 14.13
CA ALA A 121 -1.80 -5.49 13.75
C ALA A 121 -3.02 -4.94 14.50
N VAL A 122 -3.34 -3.68 14.25
CA VAL A 122 -4.37 -2.92 14.97
C VAL A 122 -5.54 -3.81 15.43
N PRO A 123 -5.98 -3.77 16.73
CA PRO A 123 -5.62 -2.80 17.77
C PRO A 123 -4.31 -3.10 18.52
N LEU A 124 -3.65 -4.21 18.25
CA LEU A 124 -2.45 -4.63 18.94
C LEU A 124 -1.18 -4.21 18.18
N SER A 125 -0.09 -4.05 18.92
CA SER A 125 1.25 -3.92 18.37
C SER A 125 2.14 -5.02 18.91
N PHE A 126 3.09 -5.48 18.09
CA PHE A 126 3.98 -6.58 18.43
C PHE A 126 5.42 -6.19 18.18
N THR A 127 6.27 -6.49 19.18
CA THR A 127 7.72 -6.32 19.07
C THR A 127 8.40 -7.56 19.64
N GLU A 128 9.51 -7.96 19.08
CA GLU A 128 10.33 -9.00 19.69
C GLU A 128 10.94 -8.46 20.98
N GLN A 129 10.67 -9.12 22.11
CA GLN A 129 11.26 -8.76 23.40
C GLN A 129 12.24 -9.83 23.87
N LYS A 130 13.40 -9.41 24.40
CA LYS A 130 14.42 -10.31 24.91
C LYS A 130 13.99 -11.04 26.17
N THR A 131 13.09 -10.46 26.95
CA THR A 131 12.56 -11.04 28.18
C THR A 131 11.08 -10.74 28.33
N GLY A 132 10.22 -11.77 28.23
CA GLY A 132 8.85 -11.71 28.69
C GLY A 132 7.89 -10.89 27.83
N PHE A 133 6.75 -10.64 28.42
CA PHE A 133 5.57 -10.10 27.79
C PHE A 133 5.49 -8.56 27.91
N GLY A 134 5.28 -7.91 26.82
CA GLY A 134 4.91 -6.50 26.73
C GLY A 134 4.29 -6.28 25.37
N PHE A 135 3.07 -6.83 25.08
CA PHE A 135 2.52 -6.91 23.72
C PHE A 135 3.57 -7.17 22.63
N GLY A 136 4.62 -7.87 23.02
CA GLY A 136 5.57 -8.46 22.10
C GLY A 136 5.02 -9.77 21.57
N VAL A 137 5.59 -10.25 20.50
CA VAL A 137 5.43 -11.66 20.09
C VAL A 137 5.77 -12.53 21.30
N PRO A 138 4.89 -13.44 21.75
CA PRO A 138 5.20 -14.31 22.89
C PRO A 138 6.50 -15.06 22.63
N LYS A 139 7.49 -14.86 23.49
CA LYS A 139 8.79 -15.50 23.33
C LYS A 139 8.84 -16.79 24.13
N VAL A 140 9.09 -17.88 23.45
CA VAL A 140 9.43 -19.14 24.10
C VAL A 140 10.80 -18.98 24.76
N VAL A 141 10.89 -19.19 26.09
CA VAL A 141 12.10 -18.94 26.88
C VAL A 141 13.33 -19.69 26.35
N THR A 142 13.11 -20.83 25.73
CA THR A 142 14.16 -21.68 25.17
C THR A 142 14.33 -21.54 23.66
N SER A 143 13.58 -20.63 23.01
CA SER A 143 13.69 -20.45 21.57
C SER A 143 14.81 -19.47 21.21
N ASP A 144 15.58 -19.84 20.23
CA ASP A 144 16.65 -18.99 19.73
C ASP A 144 16.12 -17.92 18.77
N LYS A 145 15.04 -18.23 18.03
CA LYS A 145 14.54 -17.40 16.95
C LYS A 145 13.06 -17.66 16.65
N ALA A 146 12.31 -16.60 16.40
CA ALA A 146 11.01 -16.66 15.73
C ALA A 146 11.19 -16.34 14.25
N ILE A 147 10.54 -17.09 13.38
CA ILE A 147 10.56 -16.86 11.94
C ILE A 147 9.13 -16.85 11.39
N ILE A 148 8.91 -16.18 10.27
CA ILE A 148 7.70 -16.42 9.48
C ILE A 148 7.86 -17.80 8.84
N GLY A 149 7.18 -18.79 9.36
CA GLY A 149 7.33 -20.20 9.02
C GLY A 149 6.07 -20.88 8.53
N GLY A 150 4.94 -20.20 8.65
CA GLY A 150 3.63 -20.71 8.27
C GLY A 150 2.95 -19.87 7.19
N ALA A 151 1.64 -19.99 7.12
CA ALA A 151 0.81 -19.27 6.17
C ALA A 151 0.93 -17.75 6.37
N VAL A 152 0.96 -17.03 5.26
CA VAL A 152 0.93 -15.57 5.17
C VAL A 152 -0.27 -15.19 4.32
N SER A 153 -1.09 -14.28 4.80
CA SER A 153 -2.18 -13.65 4.04
C SER A 153 -2.08 -12.13 4.12
N ASP A 154 -3.03 -11.41 3.54
CA ASP A 154 -3.05 -9.94 3.67
C ASP A 154 -3.20 -9.50 5.12
N VAL A 155 -3.99 -10.23 5.93
CA VAL A 155 -4.40 -9.83 7.28
C VAL A 155 -3.83 -10.72 8.39
N THR A 156 -3.16 -11.83 8.07
CA THR A 156 -2.55 -12.72 9.07
C THR A 156 -1.14 -13.14 8.68
N VAL A 157 -0.30 -13.36 9.71
CA VAL A 157 1.03 -13.92 9.55
C VAL A 157 1.29 -14.92 10.67
N THR A 158 1.81 -16.11 10.33
CA THR A 158 2.16 -17.14 11.29
C THR A 158 3.64 -17.10 11.60
N LEU A 159 3.97 -16.91 12.87
CA LEU A 159 5.33 -16.97 13.41
C LEU A 159 5.56 -18.34 14.05
N GLU A 160 6.64 -19.00 13.63
CA GLU A 160 7.10 -20.25 14.21
C GLU A 160 8.25 -19.98 15.18
N GLN A 161 8.09 -20.38 16.44
CA GLN A 161 9.15 -20.31 17.44
C GLN A 161 9.99 -21.59 17.36
N ARG A 162 11.28 -21.44 17.12
CA ARG A 162 12.24 -22.53 16.95
C ARG A 162 13.21 -22.61 18.12
N GLY A 163 13.42 -23.81 18.62
CA GLY A 163 14.46 -24.12 19.60
C GLY A 163 15.83 -24.35 18.97
N SER A 164 16.79 -24.67 19.81
CA SER A 164 18.14 -25.09 19.40
C SER A 164 18.04 -26.28 18.44
N GLY A 165 18.76 -26.20 17.33
CA GLY A 165 18.68 -27.21 16.26
C GLY A 165 17.54 -27.01 15.25
N GLY A 166 16.79 -25.90 15.33
CA GLY A 166 15.79 -25.50 14.33
C GLY A 166 14.43 -26.21 14.43
N LYS A 167 14.20 -27.01 15.47
CA LYS A 167 12.91 -27.68 15.68
C LYS A 167 11.84 -26.67 16.08
N ALA A 168 10.67 -26.72 15.44
CA ALA A 168 9.51 -25.91 15.83
C ALA A 168 9.02 -26.33 17.24
N LEU A 169 8.87 -25.35 18.14
CA LEU A 169 8.37 -25.51 19.51
C LEU A 169 6.90 -25.10 19.63
N GLY A 170 6.47 -24.20 18.78
CA GLY A 170 5.11 -23.68 18.74
C GLY A 170 4.97 -22.60 17.70
N HIS A 171 3.77 -22.08 17.56
CA HIS A 171 3.48 -21.01 16.60
C HIS A 171 2.54 -19.96 17.18
N THR A 172 2.64 -18.76 16.64
CA THR A 172 1.79 -17.62 16.98
C THR A 172 1.21 -17.04 15.70
N VAL A 173 -0.09 -16.81 15.66
CA VAL A 173 -0.75 -16.11 14.54
C VAL A 173 -1.01 -14.68 14.97
N LEU A 174 -0.44 -13.72 14.22
CA LEU A 174 -0.76 -12.31 14.36
C LEU A 174 -1.81 -11.96 13.31
N ALA A 175 -2.86 -11.23 13.70
CA ALA A 175 -3.96 -10.87 12.82
C ALA A 175 -4.35 -9.40 13.00
N GLN A 176 -4.41 -8.63 11.89
CA GLN A 176 -5.02 -7.31 11.91
C GLN A 176 -6.52 -7.44 12.25
N GLY A 177 -7.05 -6.51 13.01
CA GLY A 177 -8.44 -6.55 13.43
C GLY A 177 -8.75 -7.56 14.54
N SER A 178 -7.75 -8.25 15.09
CA SER A 178 -7.95 -9.14 16.24
C SER A 178 -7.49 -8.45 17.53
N PRO A 179 -8.32 -8.40 18.58
CA PRO A 179 -7.91 -7.89 19.89
C PRO A 179 -7.14 -8.92 20.73
N SER A 180 -6.80 -10.06 20.15
CA SER A 180 -6.11 -11.16 20.83
C SER A 180 -4.97 -11.75 20.01
N VAL A 181 -4.07 -12.44 20.69
CA VAL A 181 -3.00 -13.23 20.10
C VAL A 181 -2.88 -14.56 20.85
N THR A 182 -2.70 -15.65 20.12
CA THR A 182 -2.58 -17.00 20.69
C THR A 182 -1.25 -17.63 20.31
N PHE A 183 -0.57 -18.18 21.30
CA PHE A 183 0.52 -19.13 21.12
C PHE A 183 -0.02 -20.56 21.28
N THR A 184 0.28 -21.42 20.32
CA THR A 184 -0.03 -22.85 20.35
C THR A 184 1.27 -23.64 20.43
N ALA A 185 1.42 -24.48 21.44
CA ALA A 185 2.60 -25.30 21.67
C ALA A 185 2.55 -26.58 20.82
N ILE A 186 3.64 -26.88 20.11
CA ILE A 186 3.86 -28.18 19.45
C ILE A 186 4.45 -29.16 20.48
N ASP A 187 5.45 -28.72 21.23
CA ASP A 187 6.05 -29.44 22.35
C ASP A 187 5.79 -28.68 23.66
N ALA A 188 5.95 -29.33 24.80
CA ALA A 188 5.88 -28.68 26.11
C ALA A 188 6.95 -27.58 26.20
N VAL A 189 6.54 -26.36 26.53
CA VAL A 189 7.40 -25.18 26.57
C VAL A 189 7.06 -24.26 27.73
N THR A 190 8.00 -23.38 28.09
CA THR A 190 7.75 -22.28 29.02
C THR A 190 7.87 -20.97 28.29
N LEU A 191 6.83 -20.14 28.38
CA LEU A 191 6.80 -18.78 27.89
C LEU A 191 7.19 -17.81 29.00
N GLY A 192 8.03 -16.83 28.68
CA GLY A 192 8.32 -15.73 29.59
C GLY A 192 7.29 -14.59 29.44
N GLN A 193 6.96 -13.96 30.55
CA GLN A 193 6.14 -12.74 30.59
C GLN A 193 6.84 -11.70 31.48
N ASN A 194 6.80 -10.40 31.10
CA ASN A 194 7.36 -9.33 31.93
C ASN A 194 6.43 -8.91 33.06
N VAL A 195 5.20 -9.41 33.05
CA VAL A 195 4.14 -9.01 33.97
C VAL A 195 3.51 -10.25 34.58
N SER A 196 2.99 -10.11 35.81
CA SER A 196 2.23 -11.14 36.47
C SER A 196 0.74 -10.83 36.36
N PHE A 197 -0.02 -11.79 35.88
CA PHE A 197 -1.47 -11.68 35.85
C PHE A 197 -2.02 -11.93 37.26
N ALA A 198 -2.89 -11.05 37.75
CA ALA A 198 -3.60 -11.26 39.00
C ALA A 198 -4.58 -12.43 38.85
N ALA A 199 -4.73 -13.21 39.90
CA ALA A 199 -5.70 -14.29 39.94
C ALA A 199 -7.13 -13.79 39.72
N GLY A 200 -7.90 -14.50 38.90
CA GLY A 200 -9.28 -14.15 38.53
C GLY A 200 -9.77 -15.05 37.41
N GLU A 201 -11.02 -14.89 37.02
CA GLU A 201 -11.66 -15.58 35.90
C GLU A 201 -12.22 -14.58 34.91
N PRO A 202 -11.46 -14.20 33.85
CA PRO A 202 -10.07 -14.62 33.55
C PRO A 202 -9.03 -13.91 34.45
N PRO A 203 -7.78 -14.43 34.54
CA PRO A 203 -6.66 -13.66 35.09
C PRO A 203 -6.43 -12.37 34.28
N THR A 204 -6.10 -11.27 34.97
CA THR A 204 -5.94 -9.97 34.33
C THR A 204 -4.70 -9.23 34.81
N VAL A 205 -4.22 -8.28 33.96
CA VAL A 205 -3.18 -7.32 34.31
C VAL A 205 -3.46 -5.98 33.64
N THR A 206 -3.09 -4.87 34.28
CA THR A 206 -3.17 -3.53 33.68
C THR A 206 -1.76 -3.03 33.40
N VAL A 207 -1.48 -2.73 32.14
CA VAL A 207 -0.20 -2.18 31.66
C VAL A 207 -0.46 -0.91 30.88
N ALA A 208 0.23 0.16 31.24
CA ALA A 208 0.10 1.47 30.58
C ALA A 208 -1.36 1.96 30.44
N GLY A 209 -2.18 1.68 31.45
CA GLY A 209 -3.60 2.11 31.48
C GLY A 209 -4.56 1.19 30.73
N ARG A 210 -4.08 0.13 30.09
CA ARG A 210 -4.91 -0.88 29.41
C ARG A 210 -4.94 -2.19 30.16
N THR A 211 -6.13 -2.76 30.31
CA THR A 211 -6.32 -4.08 30.91
C THR A 211 -6.21 -5.17 29.86
N TYR A 212 -5.52 -6.24 30.24
CA TYR A 212 -5.34 -7.45 29.42
C TYR A 212 -5.79 -8.67 30.20
N GLY A 213 -6.38 -9.62 29.50
CA GLY A 213 -6.80 -10.91 30.05
C GLY A 213 -5.99 -12.06 29.47
N LEU A 214 -6.05 -13.20 30.15
CA LEU A 214 -5.33 -14.42 29.82
C LEU A 214 -6.29 -15.61 29.80
N LEU A 215 -6.28 -16.38 28.70
CA LEU A 215 -6.93 -17.69 28.62
C LEU A 215 -5.87 -18.77 28.54
N LEU A 216 -6.08 -19.85 29.28
CA LEU A 216 -5.15 -20.97 29.42
C LEU A 216 -5.86 -22.28 29.05
N ASP A 217 -5.32 -23.02 28.09
CA ASP A 217 -5.74 -24.35 27.70
C ASP A 217 -4.52 -25.28 27.78
N LYS A 218 -4.54 -26.29 28.64
CA LYS A 218 -3.38 -27.13 28.97
C LYS A 218 -2.13 -26.29 29.26
N ALA A 219 -2.32 -25.22 30.02
CA ALA A 219 -1.28 -24.28 30.38
C ALA A 219 -1.50 -23.77 31.82
N THR A 220 -0.41 -23.37 32.49
CA THR A 220 -0.43 -22.84 33.85
C THR A 220 0.44 -21.60 33.94
N ALA A 221 -0.15 -20.49 34.39
CA ALA A 221 0.59 -19.26 34.67
C ALA A 221 1.27 -19.33 36.05
N THR A 222 2.56 -19.00 36.09
CA THR A 222 3.36 -19.02 37.32
C THR A 222 4.21 -17.74 37.39
N GLY A 223 3.76 -16.73 38.15
CA GLY A 223 4.49 -15.47 38.26
C GLY A 223 4.68 -14.81 36.89
N THR A 224 5.93 -14.69 36.43
CA THR A 224 6.30 -14.13 35.14
C THR A 224 6.50 -15.19 34.05
N GLY A 225 5.97 -16.39 34.21
CA GLY A 225 6.05 -17.46 33.22
C GLY A 225 4.70 -18.12 32.99
N VAL A 226 4.59 -18.80 31.83
CA VAL A 226 3.48 -19.69 31.50
C VAL A 226 4.06 -21.01 31.01
N SER A 227 3.79 -22.10 31.74
CA SER A 227 4.12 -23.44 31.29
C SER A 227 2.97 -23.98 30.45
N VAL A 228 3.28 -24.41 29.22
CA VAL A 228 2.31 -24.91 28.24
C VAL A 228 2.67 -26.33 27.88
N GLU A 229 1.70 -27.24 28.02
CA GLU A 229 1.87 -28.63 27.61
C GLU A 229 1.86 -28.76 26.07
N ALA A 230 2.33 -29.87 25.54
CA ALA A 230 2.22 -30.17 24.11
C ALA A 230 0.76 -30.13 23.66
N GLY A 231 0.48 -29.40 22.60
CA GLY A 231 -0.87 -29.14 22.10
C GLY A 231 -1.70 -28.18 22.96
N GLY A 232 -1.08 -27.57 23.98
CA GLY A 232 -1.70 -26.52 24.80
C GLY A 232 -1.61 -25.13 24.18
N ARG A 233 -2.34 -24.17 24.76
CA ARG A 233 -2.46 -22.80 24.25
C ARG A 233 -2.49 -21.76 25.35
N VAL A 234 -2.00 -20.58 24.96
CA VAL A 234 -2.14 -19.35 25.75
C VAL A 234 -2.67 -18.25 24.84
N THR A 235 -3.78 -17.64 25.23
CA THR A 235 -4.34 -16.49 24.50
C THR A 235 -4.31 -15.26 25.40
N TRP A 236 -3.63 -14.22 24.95
CA TRP A 236 -3.67 -12.88 25.53
C TRP A 236 -4.67 -12.06 24.76
N PHE A 237 -5.49 -11.27 25.45
CA PHE A 237 -6.45 -10.38 24.81
C PHE A 237 -6.51 -9.02 25.50
N ALA A 238 -6.74 -7.96 24.72
CA ALA A 238 -6.99 -6.63 25.25
C ALA A 238 -8.46 -6.46 25.62
N VAL A 239 -8.71 -5.75 26.73
CA VAL A 239 -10.06 -5.37 27.15
C VAL A 239 -10.35 -3.97 26.61
N PRO A 240 -11.41 -3.79 25.79
CA PRO A 240 -11.77 -2.50 25.24
C PRO A 240 -12.34 -1.55 26.30
N ASP A 241 -12.27 -0.25 26.01
CA ASP A 241 -12.92 0.77 26.82
C ASP A 241 -14.45 0.56 26.78
N GLY A 242 -15.08 0.55 27.93
CA GLY A 242 -16.51 0.21 28.09
C GLY A 242 -16.81 -1.30 28.11
N GLY A 243 -15.83 -2.17 27.82
CA GLY A 243 -15.98 -3.63 27.90
C GLY A 243 -15.49 -4.20 29.24
N THR A 244 -15.63 -5.52 29.39
CA THR A 244 -15.13 -6.26 30.57
C THR A 244 -14.26 -7.44 30.16
N ALA A 245 -13.33 -7.84 31.04
CA ALA A 245 -12.48 -9.00 30.79
C ALA A 245 -13.30 -10.30 30.65
N ALA A 246 -14.36 -10.47 31.42
CA ALA A 246 -15.25 -11.62 31.34
C ALA A 246 -16.00 -11.69 29.99
N ALA A 247 -16.53 -10.56 29.50
CA ALA A 247 -17.19 -10.51 28.20
C ALA A 247 -16.22 -10.82 27.05
N MET A 248 -15.00 -10.29 27.12
CA MET A 248 -13.96 -10.60 26.14
C MET A 248 -13.53 -12.06 26.19
N ALA A 249 -13.31 -12.60 27.38
CA ALA A 249 -12.91 -14.01 27.55
C ALA A 249 -13.93 -15.00 26.97
N SER A 250 -15.22 -14.65 27.03
CA SER A 250 -16.29 -15.48 26.45
C SER A 250 -16.45 -15.32 24.94
N ALA A 251 -15.92 -14.25 24.36
CA ALA A 251 -16.08 -13.94 22.94
C ALA A 251 -14.82 -14.20 22.09
N VAL A 252 -13.63 -14.11 22.69
CA VAL A 252 -12.36 -14.30 22.00
C VAL A 252 -12.13 -15.77 21.68
N ALA A 253 -11.81 -16.07 20.44
CA ALA A 253 -11.37 -17.37 19.96
C ALA A 253 -10.01 -17.25 19.25
N PRO A 254 -9.13 -18.28 19.34
CA PRO A 254 -7.83 -18.27 18.66
C PRO A 254 -7.97 -18.15 17.14
N VAL A 255 -7.41 -17.10 16.55
CA VAL A 255 -7.35 -16.94 15.09
C VAL A 255 -6.31 -17.91 14.54
N THR A 256 -6.68 -18.68 13.51
CA THR A 256 -5.79 -19.63 12.82
C THR A 256 -5.37 -19.14 11.43
N SER A 257 -6.23 -18.39 10.75
CA SER A 257 -5.94 -17.77 9.46
C SER A 257 -6.91 -16.62 9.18
N GLY A 258 -6.60 -15.80 8.18
CA GLY A 258 -7.49 -14.77 7.67
C GLY A 258 -7.49 -14.77 6.15
N THR A 259 -8.61 -14.44 5.55
CA THR A 259 -8.77 -14.33 4.10
C THR A 259 -9.35 -12.98 3.72
N THR A 260 -8.99 -12.50 2.52
CA THR A 260 -9.51 -11.26 1.94
C THR A 260 -10.33 -11.58 0.71
N GLY A 261 -11.59 -11.13 0.71
CA GLY A 261 -12.46 -11.13 -0.44
C GLY A 261 -12.82 -9.71 -0.86
N TYR A 262 -13.07 -9.49 -2.15
CA TYR A 262 -13.63 -8.24 -2.64
C TYR A 262 -14.66 -8.47 -3.75
N ALA A 263 -15.55 -7.49 -3.92
CA ALA A 263 -16.50 -7.46 -5.01
C ALA A 263 -16.70 -6.02 -5.49
N VAL A 264 -16.77 -5.83 -6.80
CA VAL A 264 -17.11 -4.53 -7.41
C VAL A 264 -18.44 -4.68 -8.14
N ALA A 265 -19.40 -3.87 -7.76
CA ALA A 265 -20.74 -3.90 -8.36
C ALA A 265 -21.35 -2.49 -8.38
N GLY A 266 -21.75 -2.03 -9.55
CA GLY A 266 -22.30 -0.67 -9.73
C GLY A 266 -21.28 0.40 -9.32
N ASP A 267 -21.68 1.23 -8.37
CA ASP A 267 -20.89 2.33 -7.80
C ASP A 267 -20.25 1.98 -6.44
N SER A 268 -20.11 0.69 -6.13
CA SER A 268 -19.63 0.19 -4.85
C SER A 268 -18.53 -0.86 -4.99
N ALA A 269 -17.49 -0.76 -4.16
CA ALA A 269 -16.50 -1.79 -3.93
C ALA A 269 -16.67 -2.30 -2.50
N THR A 270 -16.86 -3.61 -2.36
CA THR A 270 -17.06 -4.27 -1.06
C THR A 270 -15.82 -5.07 -0.70
N THR A 271 -15.33 -4.91 0.52
CA THR A 271 -14.27 -5.74 1.12
C THR A 271 -14.90 -6.71 2.12
N THR A 272 -14.40 -7.95 2.14
CA THR A 272 -14.77 -8.96 3.13
C THR A 272 -13.51 -9.58 3.69
N LEU A 273 -13.28 -9.41 4.99
CA LEU A 273 -12.23 -10.11 5.73
C LEU A 273 -12.88 -11.18 6.57
N THR A 274 -12.41 -12.41 6.44
CA THR A 274 -12.93 -13.54 7.21
C THR A 274 -11.80 -14.19 8.00
N TYR A 275 -12.00 -14.39 9.29
CA TYR A 275 -11.04 -14.98 10.21
C TYR A 275 -11.49 -16.38 10.59
N ALA A 276 -10.67 -17.37 10.32
CA ALA A 276 -10.90 -18.71 10.81
C ALA A 276 -10.44 -18.80 12.27
N HIS A 277 -11.25 -19.45 13.09
CA HIS A 277 -10.99 -19.68 14.49
C HIS A 277 -10.85 -21.17 14.79
N GLU A 278 -10.06 -21.50 15.80
CA GLU A 278 -9.91 -22.88 16.20
C GLU A 278 -11.20 -23.40 16.84
N GLY A 279 -11.61 -24.62 16.46
CA GLY A 279 -12.86 -25.24 16.91
C GLY A 279 -14.10 -24.78 16.14
N GLY A 280 -13.97 -23.81 15.23
CA GLY A 280 -15.08 -23.17 14.55
C GLY A 280 -15.91 -22.29 15.50
N GLY A 281 -16.64 -21.37 14.97
CA GLY A 281 -17.50 -20.46 15.74
C GLY A 281 -17.10 -19.00 15.63
N ASP A 282 -17.95 -18.14 16.17
CA ASP A 282 -17.78 -16.70 16.13
C ASP A 282 -16.63 -16.26 17.04
N GLY A 283 -15.90 -15.25 16.61
CA GLY A 283 -14.85 -14.59 17.35
C GLY A 283 -15.16 -13.12 17.62
N VAL A 284 -14.10 -12.33 17.64
CA VAL A 284 -14.17 -10.87 17.81
C VAL A 284 -13.32 -10.22 16.73
N VAL A 285 -13.90 -9.26 16.03
CA VAL A 285 -13.22 -8.43 15.04
C VAL A 285 -13.29 -6.96 15.45
N VAL A 286 -12.27 -6.18 15.04
CA VAL A 286 -12.18 -4.76 15.39
C VAL A 286 -12.26 -3.94 14.11
N ALA A 287 -13.28 -3.10 14.02
CA ALA A 287 -13.54 -2.25 12.87
C ALA A 287 -12.84 -0.89 13.02
N MET A 288 -12.13 -0.48 11.98
CA MET A 288 -11.56 0.86 11.83
C MET A 288 -12.61 1.90 11.44
N PRO A 289 -12.37 3.21 11.62
CA PRO A 289 -13.32 4.26 11.27
C PRO A 289 -13.83 4.20 9.82
N HIS A 290 -12.98 3.91 8.82
CA HIS A 290 -13.41 3.78 7.42
C HIS A 290 -14.33 2.57 7.20
N GLN A 291 -14.06 1.46 7.85
CA GLN A 291 -14.87 0.24 7.78
C GLN A 291 -16.24 0.45 8.41
N LYS A 292 -16.28 1.21 9.54
CA LYS A 292 -17.49 1.46 10.30
C LYS A 292 -18.59 2.17 9.50
N THR A 293 -18.23 3.06 8.58
CA THR A 293 -19.21 3.80 7.76
C THR A 293 -19.96 2.94 6.75
N GLY A 294 -19.42 1.79 6.37
CA GLY A 294 -19.96 0.90 5.36
C GLY A 294 -20.18 -0.53 5.84
N LEU A 295 -20.24 -0.76 7.17
CA LEU A 295 -20.44 -2.10 7.73
C LEU A 295 -21.74 -2.73 7.20
N ALA A 296 -21.68 -4.03 6.92
CA ALA A 296 -22.82 -4.80 6.49
C ALA A 296 -23.90 -4.83 7.57
N ASP A 297 -25.16 -4.86 7.15
CA ASP A 297 -26.30 -4.99 8.03
C ASP A 297 -26.19 -6.25 8.91
N GLY A 298 -26.52 -6.09 10.20
CA GLY A 298 -26.47 -7.16 11.20
C GLY A 298 -25.13 -7.28 11.95
N THR A 299 -24.09 -6.55 11.56
CA THR A 299 -22.85 -6.50 12.34
C THR A 299 -23.07 -5.77 13.66
N THR A 300 -22.80 -6.45 14.79
CA THR A 300 -23.00 -5.90 16.14
C THR A 300 -21.68 -5.54 16.78
N CYS A 301 -21.44 -4.23 17.02
CA CYS A 301 -20.24 -3.71 17.66
C CYS A 301 -20.58 -3.17 19.06
N ASP A 302 -20.82 -4.06 20.00
CA ASP A 302 -21.29 -3.77 21.37
C ASP A 302 -20.27 -4.12 22.48
N LEU A 303 -19.08 -4.60 22.11
CA LEU A 303 -18.09 -5.04 23.08
C LEU A 303 -17.19 -3.91 23.61
N GLY A 304 -17.31 -2.69 23.10
CA GLY A 304 -16.54 -1.51 23.48
C GLY A 304 -15.68 -0.95 22.36
N THR A 305 -14.67 -0.14 22.73
CA THR A 305 -13.84 0.59 21.77
C THR A 305 -12.36 0.55 22.14
N PHE A 306 -11.49 0.81 21.14
CA PHE A 306 -10.07 1.04 21.37
C PHE A 306 -9.64 2.37 20.75
N PRO A 307 -8.89 3.23 21.46
CA PRO A 307 -8.22 4.36 20.83
C PRO A 307 -7.05 3.87 19.97
N SER A 308 -6.86 4.47 18.81
CA SER A 308 -5.75 4.17 17.91
C SER A 308 -5.22 5.42 17.23
N ALA A 309 -4.09 5.31 16.52
CA ALA A 309 -3.58 6.39 15.67
C ALA A 309 -4.58 6.79 14.55
N TYR A 310 -5.49 5.90 14.20
CA TYR A 310 -6.48 6.10 13.14
C TYR A 310 -7.85 6.61 13.64
N GLY A 311 -7.99 6.84 14.94
CA GLY A 311 -9.24 7.20 15.59
C GLY A 311 -9.77 6.08 16.48
N THR A 312 -11.02 6.22 16.91
CA THR A 312 -11.68 5.27 17.80
C THR A 312 -12.19 4.06 17.02
N LEU A 313 -11.62 2.89 17.33
CA LEU A 313 -12.00 1.59 16.78
C LEU A 313 -13.22 1.03 17.50
N SER A 314 -14.04 0.22 16.80
CA SER A 314 -15.21 -0.46 17.38
C SER A 314 -14.99 -1.98 17.46
N VAL A 315 -15.32 -2.59 18.59
CA VAL A 315 -15.15 -4.03 18.82
C VAL A 315 -16.48 -4.76 18.55
N CYS A 316 -16.45 -5.63 17.55
CA CYS A 316 -17.63 -6.28 17.00
C CYS A 316 -17.58 -7.81 17.23
N ARG A 317 -18.76 -8.43 17.34
CA ARG A 317 -18.89 -9.88 17.41
C ARG A 317 -18.87 -10.48 16.01
N GLY A 318 -18.30 -11.66 15.90
CA GLY A 318 -18.25 -12.44 14.65
C GLY A 318 -16.83 -12.68 14.16
N ASP A 319 -16.76 -13.42 13.09
CA ASP A 319 -15.52 -13.82 12.39
C ASP A 319 -15.29 -13.06 11.08
N THR A 320 -16.27 -12.23 10.68
CA THR A 320 -16.25 -11.55 9.39
C THR A 320 -16.44 -10.05 9.56
N LEU A 321 -15.56 -9.30 8.91
CA LEU A 321 -15.67 -7.85 8.78
C LEU A 321 -15.93 -7.51 7.32
N LYS A 322 -17.11 -6.97 7.03
CA LYS A 322 -17.55 -6.66 5.66
C LYS A 322 -18.04 -5.22 5.59
N TRP A 323 -17.49 -4.47 4.64
CA TRP A 323 -17.88 -3.07 4.42
C TRP A 323 -17.76 -2.70 2.94
N SER A 324 -18.31 -1.55 2.58
CA SER A 324 -18.28 -1.04 1.21
C SER A 324 -17.85 0.41 1.14
N GLU A 325 -17.10 0.74 0.09
CA GLU A 325 -16.71 2.10 -0.27
C GLU A 325 -17.27 2.46 -1.65
N PRO A 326 -17.57 3.75 -1.91
CA PRO A 326 -18.03 4.17 -3.21
C PRO A 326 -16.90 4.10 -4.24
N THR A 327 -17.17 3.50 -5.40
CA THR A 327 -16.29 3.60 -6.56
C THR A 327 -16.48 4.94 -7.26
N ARG A 328 -15.43 5.40 -7.95
CA ARG A 328 -15.46 6.61 -8.76
C ARG A 328 -14.94 6.30 -10.15
N ALA A 329 -15.55 6.90 -11.17
CA ALA A 329 -15.12 6.72 -12.54
C ALA A 329 -13.67 7.18 -12.72
N VAL A 330 -12.86 6.36 -13.38
CA VAL A 330 -11.52 6.73 -13.81
C VAL A 330 -11.64 7.60 -15.07
N THR A 331 -11.22 8.85 -14.95
CA THR A 331 -11.15 9.81 -16.06
C THR A 331 -9.74 10.34 -16.19
N THR A 332 -9.27 10.43 -17.42
CA THR A 332 -7.91 10.91 -17.73
C THR A 332 -7.92 12.30 -18.34
N GLN A 333 -9.07 12.78 -18.83
CA GLN A 333 -9.21 14.02 -19.58
C GLN A 333 -9.92 15.10 -18.76
N LEU A 334 -9.46 16.33 -18.90
CA LEU A 334 -10.18 17.52 -18.47
C LEU A 334 -11.25 17.88 -19.51
N ASP A 335 -12.40 18.40 -19.05
CA ASP A 335 -13.49 18.82 -19.93
C ASP A 335 -13.21 20.20 -20.55
N LEU A 336 -12.40 20.22 -21.61
CA LEU A 336 -12.09 21.45 -22.34
C LEU A 336 -13.27 21.98 -23.16
N GLY A 337 -14.39 21.25 -23.25
CA GLY A 337 -15.60 21.68 -23.99
C GLY A 337 -16.20 22.98 -23.45
N LYS A 338 -16.07 23.21 -22.14
CA LYS A 338 -16.58 24.39 -21.45
C LYS A 338 -15.77 25.66 -21.68
N LEU A 339 -14.53 25.55 -22.18
CA LEU A 339 -13.65 26.68 -22.36
C LEU A 339 -14.08 27.54 -23.54
N SER A 340 -13.96 28.88 -23.40
CA SER A 340 -14.11 29.82 -24.50
C SER A 340 -13.03 29.62 -25.58
N ASN A 341 -13.26 30.12 -26.79
CA ASN A 341 -12.23 30.07 -27.84
C ASN A 341 -10.97 30.87 -27.48
N ALA A 342 -11.09 31.92 -26.70
CA ALA A 342 -9.95 32.71 -26.21
C ALA A 342 -9.12 31.90 -25.20
N ASP A 343 -9.77 31.21 -24.25
CA ASP A 343 -9.09 30.34 -23.28
C ASP A 343 -8.40 29.17 -23.96
N LYS A 344 -9.07 28.55 -24.96
CA LYS A 344 -8.46 27.47 -25.77
C LYS A 344 -7.24 27.95 -26.54
N ALA A 345 -7.26 29.19 -27.09
CA ALA A 345 -6.11 29.77 -27.77
C ALA A 345 -4.94 30.00 -26.80
N THR A 346 -5.20 30.58 -25.62
CA THR A 346 -4.20 30.80 -24.58
C THR A 346 -3.61 29.47 -24.11
N LEU A 347 -4.45 28.46 -23.88
CA LEU A 347 -4.02 27.12 -23.46
C LEU A 347 -3.18 26.46 -24.57
N ALA A 348 -3.57 26.59 -25.83
CA ALA A 348 -2.83 26.04 -26.98
C ALA A 348 -1.42 26.61 -27.10
N GLU A 349 -1.25 27.91 -26.87
CA GLU A 349 0.06 28.57 -26.84
C GLU A 349 0.93 28.01 -25.72
N GLN A 350 0.35 27.87 -24.50
CA GLN A 350 1.09 27.32 -23.34
C GLN A 350 1.46 25.85 -23.55
N VAL A 351 0.56 25.03 -24.15
CA VAL A 351 0.87 23.63 -24.49
C VAL A 351 2.06 23.53 -25.42
N ARG A 352 2.11 24.35 -26.50
CA ARG A 352 3.25 24.39 -27.42
C ARG A 352 4.55 24.73 -26.72
N LYS A 353 4.50 25.69 -25.80
CA LYS A 353 5.66 26.10 -25.01
C LYS A 353 6.14 24.97 -24.11
N ASP A 354 5.25 24.37 -23.32
CA ASP A 354 5.62 23.33 -22.38
C ASP A 354 6.11 22.04 -23.07
N VAL A 355 5.57 21.73 -24.26
CA VAL A 355 6.06 20.62 -25.10
C VAL A 355 7.47 20.91 -25.62
N ALA A 356 7.73 22.13 -26.11
CA ALA A 356 9.05 22.53 -26.58
C ALA A 356 10.11 22.52 -25.47
N GLU A 357 9.71 22.82 -24.22
CA GLU A 357 10.58 22.82 -23.03
C GLU A 357 10.71 21.43 -22.40
N THR A 358 10.03 20.38 -22.93
CA THR A 358 10.10 19.02 -22.38
C THR A 358 11.49 18.40 -22.59
N LYS A 359 12.21 18.23 -21.48
CA LYS A 359 13.57 17.68 -21.41
C LYS A 359 13.60 16.18 -21.77
N ASP A 360 14.79 15.61 -21.81
CA ASP A 360 14.98 14.17 -21.85
C ASP A 360 14.53 13.53 -20.53
N PHE A 361 14.05 12.30 -20.62
CA PHE A 361 13.51 11.60 -19.47
C PHE A 361 14.62 11.12 -18.54
N PRO A 362 14.48 11.28 -17.21
CA PRO A 362 15.38 10.66 -16.23
C PRO A 362 15.41 9.13 -16.34
N ALA A 363 16.52 8.54 -15.91
CA ALA A 363 16.78 7.12 -16.09
C ALA A 363 16.22 6.22 -14.95
N ASP A 364 15.85 6.83 -13.83
CA ASP A 364 15.23 6.12 -12.72
C ASP A 364 13.71 6.02 -12.89
N THR A 365 13.08 5.14 -12.11
CA THR A 365 11.65 4.86 -12.23
C THR A 365 10.76 5.94 -11.62
N TYR A 366 11.26 6.76 -10.68
CA TYR A 366 10.46 7.84 -10.10
C TYR A 366 10.42 9.09 -11.00
N PHE A 367 11.56 9.76 -11.17
CA PHE A 367 11.60 10.98 -11.98
C PHE A 367 11.32 10.70 -13.46
N GLY A 368 11.78 9.55 -13.97
CA GLY A 368 11.42 9.07 -15.31
C GLY A 368 9.92 8.81 -15.47
N GLY A 369 9.31 8.17 -14.47
CA GLY A 369 7.87 7.94 -14.40
C GLY A 369 7.06 9.24 -14.35
N LYS A 370 7.44 10.17 -13.47
CA LYS A 370 6.81 11.52 -13.38
C LYS A 370 6.90 12.28 -14.71
N ALA A 371 8.05 12.24 -15.38
CA ALA A 371 8.25 12.93 -16.66
C ALA A 371 7.42 12.29 -17.79
N LEU A 372 7.28 10.95 -17.79
CA LEU A 372 6.37 10.23 -18.69
C LEU A 372 4.92 10.65 -18.46
N TYR A 373 4.47 10.65 -17.22
CA TYR A 373 3.11 11.04 -16.81
C TYR A 373 2.79 12.49 -17.20
N ARG A 374 3.67 13.44 -16.86
CA ARG A 374 3.56 14.84 -17.27
C ARG A 374 3.41 14.99 -18.78
N SER A 375 4.26 14.29 -19.53
CA SER A 375 4.26 14.35 -20.99
C SER A 375 3.02 13.68 -21.60
N ALA A 376 2.48 12.64 -20.97
CA ALA A 376 1.22 12.03 -21.36
C ALA A 376 0.03 12.97 -21.16
N GLN A 377 0.01 13.74 -20.06
CA GLN A 377 -1.00 14.80 -19.85
C GLN A 377 -0.90 15.92 -20.90
N LEU A 378 0.32 16.35 -21.24
CA LEU A 378 0.54 17.32 -22.32
C LEU A 378 0.08 16.78 -23.68
N TYR A 379 0.37 15.51 -23.98
CA TYR A 379 -0.11 14.85 -25.19
C TYR A 379 -1.64 14.85 -25.27
N GLN A 380 -2.33 14.53 -24.16
CA GLN A 380 -3.78 14.58 -24.11
C GLN A 380 -4.34 15.99 -24.36
N LEU A 381 -3.76 17.02 -23.73
CA LEU A 381 -4.16 18.42 -23.96
C LEU A 381 -3.94 18.82 -25.41
N ALA A 382 -2.78 18.49 -25.98
CA ALA A 382 -2.47 18.78 -27.38
C ALA A 382 -3.49 18.14 -28.34
N THR A 383 -3.83 16.86 -28.09
CA THR A 383 -4.81 16.11 -28.89
C THR A 383 -6.21 16.72 -28.77
N GLN A 384 -6.67 17.07 -27.56
CA GLN A 384 -7.98 17.67 -27.33
C GLN A 384 -8.10 19.07 -27.98
N LEU A 385 -7.00 19.80 -28.11
CA LEU A 385 -6.92 21.11 -28.76
C LEU A 385 -6.65 21.03 -30.27
N GLY A 386 -6.49 19.83 -30.85
CA GLY A 386 -6.20 19.63 -32.26
C GLY A 386 -4.81 20.10 -32.70
N LEU A 387 -3.83 20.08 -31.79
CA LEU A 387 -2.45 20.56 -32.01
C LEU A 387 -1.57 19.41 -32.54
N GLU A 388 -1.88 18.87 -33.72
CA GLU A 388 -1.20 17.70 -34.29
C GLU A 388 0.30 17.92 -34.52
N ASP A 389 0.71 19.16 -34.77
CA ASP A 389 2.11 19.56 -34.98
C ASP A 389 2.99 19.36 -33.74
N VAL A 390 2.42 19.33 -32.52
CA VAL A 390 3.11 19.01 -31.27
C VAL A 390 2.69 17.67 -30.68
N ALA A 391 1.44 17.24 -30.87
CA ALA A 391 0.95 15.96 -30.34
C ALA A 391 1.67 14.76 -30.97
N THR A 392 1.83 14.77 -32.31
CA THR A 392 2.47 13.68 -33.05
C THR A 392 3.94 13.44 -32.61
N PRO A 393 4.83 14.45 -32.62
CA PRO A 393 6.21 14.24 -32.19
C PRO A 393 6.31 13.90 -30.67
N LEU A 394 5.44 14.46 -29.84
CA LEU A 394 5.43 14.13 -28.42
C LEU A 394 5.01 12.66 -28.18
N LYS A 395 3.98 12.15 -28.89
CA LYS A 395 3.63 10.73 -28.87
C LYS A 395 4.80 9.86 -29.29
N ALA A 396 5.49 10.22 -30.38
CA ALA A 396 6.65 9.47 -30.85
C ALA A 396 7.79 9.42 -29.82
N LYS A 397 8.06 10.53 -29.12
CA LYS A 397 9.04 10.60 -28.01
C LYS A 397 8.65 9.67 -26.85
N LEU A 398 7.38 9.70 -26.43
CA LEU A 398 6.84 8.83 -25.37
C LEU A 398 6.90 7.35 -25.75
N VAL A 399 6.50 7.00 -26.97
CA VAL A 399 6.57 5.61 -27.49
C VAL A 399 8.01 5.13 -27.51
N THR A 400 8.94 5.93 -28.00
CA THR A 400 10.38 5.58 -28.01
C THR A 400 10.91 5.31 -26.62
N GLN A 401 10.49 6.10 -25.64
CA GLN A 401 10.93 5.92 -24.25
C GLN A 401 10.33 4.66 -23.63
N LEU A 402 9.03 4.41 -23.81
CA LEU A 402 8.39 3.18 -23.30
C LEU A 402 8.91 1.93 -24.02
N ASP A 403 9.25 1.99 -25.30
CA ASP A 403 9.92 0.90 -26.02
C ASP A 403 11.24 0.49 -25.40
N GLN A 404 11.98 1.44 -24.82
CA GLN A 404 13.20 1.11 -24.07
C GLN A 404 12.87 0.39 -22.77
N TRP A 405 11.97 0.93 -21.97
CA TRP A 405 11.58 0.34 -20.69
C TRP A 405 10.94 -1.03 -20.82
N THR A 406 10.19 -1.27 -21.89
CA THR A 406 9.46 -2.53 -22.12
C THR A 406 10.23 -3.54 -22.97
N ASP A 407 11.50 -3.28 -23.33
CA ASP A 407 12.38 -4.28 -23.94
C ASP A 407 12.83 -5.28 -22.87
N PRO A 408 12.38 -6.56 -22.91
CA PRO A 408 12.70 -7.54 -21.87
C PRO A 408 14.21 -7.82 -21.77
N GLN A 409 14.98 -7.57 -22.85
CA GLN A 409 16.42 -7.68 -22.87
C GLN A 409 17.13 -6.31 -22.77
N GLY A 410 16.40 -5.28 -22.36
CA GLY A 410 16.89 -3.91 -22.28
C GLY A 410 18.13 -3.78 -21.42
N CYS A 411 18.12 -4.34 -20.21
CA CYS A 411 19.23 -4.26 -19.26
C CYS A 411 20.46 -5.07 -19.66
N ALA A 412 20.36 -6.01 -20.61
CA ALA A 412 21.51 -6.66 -21.24
C ALA A 412 22.19 -5.77 -22.32
N LYS A 413 21.44 -4.79 -22.85
CA LYS A 413 21.88 -3.93 -23.95
C LYS A 413 22.35 -2.55 -23.48
N ARG A 414 21.85 -2.07 -22.35
CA ARG A 414 22.08 -0.72 -21.82
C ARG A 414 21.99 -0.68 -20.27
N PRO A 415 22.69 0.25 -19.60
CA PRO A 415 22.73 0.33 -18.14
C PRO A 415 21.55 1.10 -17.52
N ALA A 416 20.56 1.54 -18.32
CA ALA A 416 19.45 2.39 -17.86
C ALA A 416 18.19 2.20 -18.72
N PHE A 417 17.07 2.79 -18.31
CA PHE A 417 15.78 2.71 -19.00
C PHE A 417 15.33 1.28 -19.27
N CYS A 418 15.44 0.41 -18.27
CA CYS A 418 15.07 -0.98 -18.38
C CYS A 418 14.73 -1.56 -17.01
N PHE A 419 13.95 -2.64 -17.02
CA PHE A 419 13.65 -3.44 -15.83
C PHE A 419 14.42 -4.75 -15.85
N VAL A 420 14.78 -5.21 -14.64
CA VAL A 420 15.22 -6.58 -14.37
C VAL A 420 14.16 -7.30 -13.53
N TYR A 421 14.10 -8.64 -13.61
CA TYR A 421 13.35 -9.45 -12.67
C TYR A 421 14.26 -9.95 -11.57
N ASP A 422 13.96 -9.60 -10.33
CA ASP A 422 14.65 -10.10 -9.15
C ASP A 422 13.99 -11.41 -8.68
N ALA A 423 14.64 -12.53 -8.96
CA ALA A 423 14.15 -13.84 -8.58
C ALA A 423 14.23 -14.10 -7.05
N GLN A 424 15.07 -13.37 -6.31
CA GLN A 424 15.15 -13.46 -4.85
C GLN A 424 14.02 -12.69 -4.18
N GLY A 425 13.88 -11.41 -4.49
CA GLY A 425 12.85 -10.54 -3.90
C GLY A 425 11.48 -10.66 -4.57
N LYS A 426 11.39 -11.44 -5.67
CA LYS A 426 10.15 -11.70 -6.41
C LYS A 426 9.50 -10.42 -6.92
N GLY A 427 10.24 -9.67 -7.76
CA GLY A 427 9.71 -8.42 -8.30
C GLY A 427 10.47 -7.84 -9.48
N MET A 428 9.87 -6.82 -10.08
CA MET A 428 10.48 -6.02 -11.13
C MET A 428 11.25 -4.86 -10.50
N ILE A 429 12.48 -4.62 -10.94
CA ILE A 429 13.31 -3.51 -10.45
C ILE A 429 13.83 -2.71 -11.62
N GLY A 430 13.64 -1.38 -11.61
CA GLY A 430 14.33 -0.47 -12.53
C GLY A 430 15.83 -0.43 -12.20
N LEU A 431 16.68 -0.60 -13.20
CA LEU A 431 18.13 -0.79 -12.96
C LEU A 431 18.81 0.43 -12.35
N THR A 432 18.29 1.63 -12.60
CA THR A 432 18.72 2.87 -11.93
C THR A 432 17.79 3.13 -10.75
N PRO A 433 18.22 2.94 -9.49
CA PRO A 433 17.34 3.10 -8.34
C PRO A 433 17.14 4.57 -7.96
N SER A 434 16.00 4.87 -7.38
CA SER A 434 15.69 6.10 -6.66
C SER A 434 14.84 5.78 -5.43
N PHE A 435 15.02 6.50 -4.35
CA PHE A 435 14.27 6.34 -3.09
C PHE A 435 14.23 4.91 -2.53
N GLY A 436 15.24 4.09 -2.83
CA GLY A 436 15.31 2.70 -2.35
C GLY A 436 14.42 1.73 -3.14
N SER A 437 14.09 2.05 -4.40
CA SER A 437 13.31 1.16 -5.26
C SER A 437 13.99 -0.18 -5.56
N ASP A 438 15.32 -0.28 -5.36
CA ASP A 438 16.07 -1.53 -5.39
C ASP A 438 15.84 -2.42 -4.14
N GLU A 439 15.17 -1.89 -3.10
CA GLU A 439 14.66 -2.59 -1.91
C GLU A 439 13.13 -2.61 -1.86
N TYR A 440 12.47 -2.41 -2.98
CA TYR A 440 11.00 -2.39 -3.14
C TYR A 440 10.29 -1.19 -2.50
N ASN A 441 11.01 -0.13 -2.09
CA ASN A 441 10.34 1.09 -1.66
C ASN A 441 9.61 1.73 -2.84
N ASP A 442 8.40 2.24 -2.57
CA ASP A 442 7.64 3.13 -3.45
C ASP A 442 7.25 2.55 -4.82
N HIS A 443 7.35 1.22 -5.02
CA HIS A 443 7.10 0.60 -6.32
C HIS A 443 5.77 1.01 -6.94
N HIS A 444 4.69 1.06 -6.14
CA HIS A 444 3.38 1.45 -6.65
C HIS A 444 3.33 2.92 -7.10
N PHE A 445 4.02 3.84 -6.42
CA PHE A 445 4.14 5.22 -6.85
C PHE A 445 4.85 5.32 -8.20
N HIS A 446 6.03 4.66 -8.30
CA HIS A 446 6.84 4.66 -9.51
C HIS A 446 6.12 4.00 -10.69
N TYR A 447 5.63 2.79 -10.49
CA TYR A 447 5.06 1.97 -11.58
C TYR A 447 3.66 2.43 -12.00
N GLY A 448 2.95 3.09 -11.11
CA GLY A 448 1.69 3.75 -11.42
C GLY A 448 1.81 4.76 -12.57
N TYR A 449 2.89 5.53 -12.61
CA TYR A 449 3.17 6.47 -13.71
C TYR A 449 3.40 5.78 -15.04
N PHE A 450 4.11 4.63 -15.05
CA PHE A 450 4.33 3.83 -16.24
C PHE A 450 3.02 3.22 -16.76
N LEU A 451 2.24 2.60 -15.86
CA LEU A 451 0.96 1.98 -16.19
C LEU A 451 -0.04 3.00 -16.74
N TYR A 452 -0.11 4.19 -16.12
CA TYR A 452 -0.94 5.29 -16.60
C TYR A 452 -0.54 5.70 -18.02
N THR A 453 0.75 5.96 -18.24
CA THR A 453 1.26 6.43 -19.53
C THR A 453 1.10 5.38 -20.62
N ALA A 454 1.47 4.13 -20.35
CA ALA A 454 1.35 3.03 -21.31
C ALA A 454 -0.11 2.76 -21.67
N GLY A 455 -1.00 2.71 -20.68
CA GLY A 455 -2.42 2.48 -20.88
C GLY A 455 -3.06 3.58 -21.72
N LEU A 456 -2.74 4.85 -21.44
CA LEU A 456 -3.23 5.99 -22.18
C LEU A 456 -2.79 5.98 -23.65
N LEU A 457 -1.51 5.72 -23.92
CA LEU A 457 -0.96 5.76 -25.27
C LEU A 457 -1.42 4.56 -26.12
N ALA A 458 -1.60 3.40 -25.49
CA ALA A 458 -1.98 2.16 -26.18
C ALA A 458 -3.50 1.92 -26.24
N ALA A 459 -4.33 2.77 -25.62
CA ALA A 459 -5.79 2.58 -25.51
C ALA A 459 -6.50 2.26 -26.84
N ASN A 460 -6.03 2.82 -27.95
CA ASN A 460 -6.57 2.61 -29.29
C ASN A 460 -5.51 2.06 -30.27
N ASP A 461 -4.44 1.45 -29.76
CA ASP A 461 -3.32 0.96 -30.57
C ASP A 461 -2.95 -0.48 -30.15
N PRO A 462 -3.60 -1.49 -30.76
CA PRO A 462 -3.31 -2.90 -30.44
C PRO A 462 -1.86 -3.32 -30.68
N ALA A 463 -1.13 -2.63 -31.57
CA ALA A 463 0.28 -2.93 -31.82
C ALA A 463 1.15 -2.49 -30.65
N LEU A 464 0.87 -1.35 -30.01
CA LEU A 464 1.54 -0.92 -28.80
C LEU A 464 1.17 -1.83 -27.61
N VAL A 465 -0.09 -2.25 -27.49
CA VAL A 465 -0.49 -3.25 -26.49
C VAL A 465 0.34 -4.50 -26.64
N ALA A 466 0.34 -5.12 -27.80
CA ALA A 466 1.08 -6.36 -28.04
C ALA A 466 2.60 -6.24 -27.77
N LYS A 467 3.16 -5.06 -28.03
CA LYS A 467 4.58 -4.78 -27.81
C LYS A 467 4.95 -4.61 -26.34
N TRP A 468 4.14 -3.88 -25.58
CA TRP A 468 4.47 -3.49 -24.21
C TRP A 468 3.93 -4.46 -23.14
N GLN A 469 2.85 -5.15 -23.44
CA GLN A 469 2.15 -6.03 -22.49
C GLN A 469 3.06 -7.07 -21.82
N PRO A 470 4.03 -7.72 -22.51
CA PRO A 470 4.88 -8.71 -21.84
C PRO A 470 5.65 -8.18 -20.62
N VAL A 471 6.07 -6.91 -20.62
CA VAL A 471 6.78 -6.29 -19.49
C VAL A 471 5.82 -5.52 -18.60
N MET A 472 4.86 -4.81 -19.18
CA MET A 472 3.91 -4.02 -18.39
C MET A 472 2.99 -4.87 -17.52
N ASP A 473 2.63 -6.09 -17.93
CA ASP A 473 1.89 -7.04 -17.08
C ASP A 473 2.74 -7.52 -15.89
N LEU A 474 4.07 -7.64 -16.05
CA LEU A 474 4.97 -7.92 -14.92
C LEU A 474 5.05 -6.72 -13.96
N VAL A 475 5.11 -5.50 -14.49
CA VAL A 475 5.09 -4.26 -13.69
C VAL A 475 3.76 -4.13 -12.95
N ALA A 476 2.63 -4.46 -13.59
CA ALA A 476 1.32 -4.50 -12.94
C ALA A 476 1.25 -5.58 -11.85
N ALA A 477 1.75 -6.79 -12.15
CA ALA A 477 1.79 -7.88 -11.18
C ALA A 477 2.70 -7.59 -9.99
N ASP A 478 3.76 -6.81 -10.17
CA ASP A 478 4.67 -6.41 -9.10
C ASP A 478 3.95 -5.63 -7.99
N ILE A 479 3.05 -4.71 -8.35
CA ILE A 479 2.37 -3.86 -7.36
C ILE A 479 1.02 -4.41 -6.89
N ALA A 480 0.33 -5.19 -7.74
CA ALA A 480 -1.06 -5.56 -7.54
C ALA A 480 -1.41 -6.97 -8.04
N GLY A 481 -0.45 -7.84 -8.28
CA GLY A 481 -0.72 -9.20 -8.71
C GLY A 481 -1.39 -10.03 -7.62
N THR A 482 -2.44 -10.78 -7.98
CA THR A 482 -3.06 -11.79 -7.12
C THR A 482 -3.02 -13.13 -7.82
N GLY A 483 -2.74 -14.22 -7.06
CA GLY A 483 -2.67 -15.56 -7.58
C GLY A 483 -1.47 -15.83 -8.50
N THR A 484 -0.36 -15.14 -8.32
CA THR A 484 0.85 -15.18 -9.17
C THR A 484 1.67 -16.47 -9.01
N LYS A 485 1.26 -17.37 -8.13
CA LYS A 485 1.96 -18.63 -7.79
C LYS A 485 3.42 -18.43 -7.37
N GLY A 486 3.66 -17.36 -6.59
CA GLY A 486 4.96 -17.07 -6.01
C GLY A 486 5.95 -16.37 -6.95
N LEU A 487 5.50 -15.87 -8.09
CA LEU A 487 6.31 -14.97 -8.93
C LEU A 487 6.41 -13.56 -8.32
N PHE A 488 5.35 -13.12 -7.67
CA PHE A 488 5.26 -11.85 -6.96
C PHE A 488 4.51 -12.05 -5.64
N PRO A 489 4.71 -11.21 -4.61
CA PRO A 489 3.80 -11.15 -3.47
C PRO A 489 2.41 -10.72 -3.93
N ASP A 490 1.36 -11.38 -3.45
CA ASP A 490 -0.01 -10.96 -3.78
C ASP A 490 -0.26 -9.55 -3.21
N ARG A 491 -0.79 -8.64 -4.05
CA ARG A 491 -1.09 -7.24 -3.69
C ARG A 491 0.04 -6.59 -2.90
N ARG A 492 1.27 -6.66 -3.42
CA ARG A 492 2.51 -6.27 -2.70
C ARG A 492 2.35 -5.08 -1.77
N ALA A 493 1.87 -3.96 -2.27
CA ALA A 493 1.82 -2.73 -1.51
C ALA A 493 0.49 -2.52 -0.76
N PHE A 494 -0.62 -3.10 -1.21
CA PHE A 494 -1.94 -2.81 -0.66
C PHE A 494 -2.26 -3.64 0.57
N ASP A 495 -2.77 -2.97 1.61
CA ASP A 495 -3.23 -3.54 2.87
C ASP A 495 -4.77 -3.53 2.91
N ALA A 496 -5.37 -4.70 2.83
CA ALA A 496 -6.82 -4.84 2.75
C ALA A 496 -7.56 -4.39 4.03
N TYR A 497 -6.93 -4.55 5.21
CA TYR A 497 -7.54 -4.12 6.47
C TYR A 497 -7.48 -2.59 6.65
N ASN A 498 -6.34 -1.99 6.32
CA ASN A 498 -6.19 -0.53 6.38
C ASN A 498 -6.79 0.18 5.15
N ALA A 499 -7.12 -0.55 4.08
CA ALA A 499 -7.61 -0.07 2.79
C ALA A 499 -6.71 1.03 2.17
N HIS A 500 -5.40 0.92 2.39
CA HIS A 500 -4.38 1.78 1.78
C HIS A 500 -3.08 1.02 1.56
N SER A 501 -2.16 1.62 0.82
CA SER A 501 -0.87 1.01 0.51
C SER A 501 0.21 1.39 1.51
N TRP A 502 1.26 0.55 1.56
CA TRP A 502 2.49 0.79 2.32
C TRP A 502 3.67 1.07 1.38
N ALA A 503 4.48 2.06 1.72
CA ALA A 503 5.57 2.55 0.88
C ALA A 503 6.87 1.77 1.03
N SER A 504 7.26 1.40 2.26
CA SER A 504 8.57 0.78 2.49
C SER A 504 8.58 -0.72 2.21
N GLY A 505 9.55 -1.17 1.43
CA GLY A 505 9.73 -2.58 1.10
C GLY A 505 10.03 -3.45 2.30
N THR A 506 10.95 -3.03 3.17
CA THR A 506 11.41 -3.82 4.32
C THR A 506 10.88 -3.32 5.66
N SER A 507 10.26 -2.14 5.70
CA SER A 507 9.71 -1.51 6.92
C SER A 507 10.71 -1.41 8.09
N PRO A 508 11.87 -0.75 7.91
CA PRO A 508 12.93 -0.70 8.92
C PRO A 508 12.68 0.40 9.98
N PHE A 509 11.44 0.49 10.51
CA PHE A 509 11.02 1.58 11.39
C PHE A 509 10.32 1.09 12.65
N ALA A 510 10.60 1.76 13.77
CA ALA A 510 9.98 1.46 15.05
C ALA A 510 8.47 1.74 15.10
N ASP A 511 7.96 2.60 14.21
CA ASP A 511 6.55 2.97 14.10
C ASP A 511 5.78 2.11 13.06
N GLY A 512 6.41 1.05 12.54
CA GLY A 512 5.85 0.18 11.49
C GLY A 512 6.07 0.72 10.08
N ASN A 513 5.43 0.12 9.09
CA ASN A 513 5.48 0.60 7.71
C ASN A 513 4.80 1.97 7.58
N ASN A 514 5.08 2.69 6.50
CA ASN A 514 4.59 4.04 6.31
C ASN A 514 3.92 4.25 4.94
N GLN A 515 3.12 5.32 4.87
CA GLN A 515 2.50 5.84 3.67
C GLN A 515 2.59 7.37 3.71
N GLU A 516 3.35 7.95 2.78
CA GLU A 516 3.50 9.40 2.67
C GLU A 516 2.60 10.00 1.58
N SER A 517 2.64 9.44 0.38
CA SER A 517 1.99 9.99 -0.80
C SER A 517 0.72 9.24 -1.17
N THR A 518 -0.37 9.51 -0.43
CA THR A 518 -1.66 8.85 -0.68
C THR A 518 -2.20 9.15 -2.09
N SER A 519 -1.94 10.32 -2.64
CA SER A 519 -2.39 10.70 -3.98
C SER A 519 -1.57 10.04 -5.11
N GLU A 520 -0.29 9.72 -4.87
CA GLU A 520 0.48 8.87 -5.79
C GLU A 520 -0.01 7.42 -5.76
N ALA A 521 -0.42 6.92 -4.59
CA ALA A 521 -1.07 5.61 -4.48
C ALA A 521 -2.41 5.58 -5.25
N VAL A 522 -3.25 6.60 -5.12
CA VAL A 522 -4.47 6.76 -5.94
C VAL A 522 -4.12 6.79 -7.45
N THR A 523 -3.01 7.43 -7.82
CA THR A 523 -2.53 7.46 -9.21
C THR A 523 -2.05 6.08 -9.67
N ALA A 524 -1.44 5.28 -8.78
CA ALA A 524 -1.02 3.92 -9.07
C ALA A 524 -2.21 3.03 -9.45
N TRP A 525 -3.26 3.02 -8.64
CA TRP A 525 -4.46 2.23 -8.92
C TRP A 525 -5.28 2.79 -10.10
N THR A 526 -5.23 4.10 -10.32
CA THR A 526 -5.76 4.73 -11.54
C THR A 526 -5.02 4.24 -12.78
N GLY A 527 -3.69 4.25 -12.78
CA GLY A 527 -2.84 3.75 -13.86
C GLY A 527 -3.07 2.27 -14.14
N LEU A 528 -3.13 1.46 -13.09
CA LEU A 528 -3.45 0.03 -13.17
C LEU A 528 -4.83 -0.21 -13.81
N SER A 529 -5.83 0.58 -13.41
CA SER A 529 -7.19 0.52 -13.97
C SER A 529 -7.22 0.86 -15.45
N ILE A 530 -6.47 1.88 -15.89
CA ILE A 530 -6.35 2.27 -17.30
C ILE A 530 -5.64 1.16 -18.11
N TRP A 531 -4.57 0.58 -17.56
CA TRP A 531 -3.86 -0.52 -18.20
C TRP A 531 -4.75 -1.75 -18.36
N ALA A 532 -5.51 -2.10 -17.32
CA ALA A 532 -6.46 -3.20 -17.35
C ALA A 532 -7.56 -3.01 -18.41
N ASP A 533 -8.09 -1.79 -18.56
CA ASP A 533 -9.05 -1.45 -19.62
C ASP A 533 -8.42 -1.57 -21.01
N THR A 534 -7.20 -1.10 -21.17
CA THR A 534 -6.46 -1.12 -22.43
C THR A 534 -6.17 -2.54 -22.89
N THR A 535 -5.82 -3.44 -21.96
CA THR A 535 -5.56 -4.87 -22.21
C THR A 535 -6.83 -5.73 -22.15
N LYS A 536 -8.01 -5.15 -21.87
CA LYS A 536 -9.29 -5.87 -21.68
C LYS A 536 -9.27 -6.90 -20.57
N ASN A 537 -8.41 -6.73 -19.57
CA ASN A 537 -8.29 -7.62 -18.43
C ASN A 537 -9.29 -7.23 -17.33
N GLN A 538 -10.46 -7.86 -17.34
CA GLN A 538 -11.55 -7.56 -16.40
C GLN A 538 -11.23 -7.93 -14.94
N PRO A 539 -10.60 -9.09 -14.62
CA PRO A 539 -10.17 -9.38 -13.26
C PRO A 539 -9.21 -8.31 -12.68
N LEU A 540 -8.21 -7.90 -13.44
CA LEU A 540 -7.27 -6.85 -13.03
C LEU A 540 -7.98 -5.49 -12.89
N LYS A 541 -8.96 -5.20 -13.75
CA LYS A 541 -9.78 -3.98 -13.66
C LYS A 541 -10.59 -3.95 -12.36
N ALA A 542 -11.21 -5.06 -11.98
CA ALA A 542 -11.98 -5.17 -10.75
C ALA A 542 -11.08 -4.98 -9.51
N GLU A 543 -9.90 -5.62 -9.48
CA GLU A 543 -8.93 -5.45 -8.39
C GLU A 543 -8.43 -4.00 -8.28
N ALA A 544 -8.05 -3.39 -9.40
CA ALA A 544 -7.65 -1.98 -9.45
C ALA A 544 -8.76 -1.04 -8.98
N THR A 545 -10.01 -1.29 -9.34
CA THR A 545 -11.16 -0.48 -8.92
C THR A 545 -11.42 -0.60 -7.42
N TRP A 546 -11.31 -1.82 -6.87
CA TRP A 546 -11.45 -2.06 -5.44
C TRP A 546 -10.34 -1.36 -4.65
N MET A 547 -9.07 -1.53 -5.02
CA MET A 547 -7.95 -0.86 -4.35
C MET A 547 -8.05 0.67 -4.46
N LEU A 548 -8.46 1.19 -5.62
CA LEU A 548 -8.67 2.62 -5.83
C LEU A 548 -9.76 3.19 -4.91
N ALA A 549 -10.86 2.47 -4.74
CA ALA A 549 -11.97 2.91 -3.86
C ALA A 549 -11.51 2.98 -2.39
N GLY A 550 -10.82 1.95 -1.90
CA GLY A 550 -10.26 1.92 -0.56
C GLY A 550 -9.24 3.02 -0.32
N GLU A 551 -8.25 3.16 -1.22
CA GLU A 551 -7.20 4.19 -1.11
C GLU A 551 -7.79 5.61 -1.11
N GLN A 552 -8.77 5.92 -1.98
CA GLN A 552 -9.44 7.23 -2.01
C GLN A 552 -10.22 7.52 -0.72
N ALA A 553 -10.90 6.51 -0.17
CA ALA A 553 -11.68 6.66 1.07
C ALA A 553 -10.77 6.94 2.25
N THR A 554 -9.69 6.20 2.39
CA THR A 554 -8.74 6.31 3.52
C THR A 554 -7.80 7.51 3.38
N ALA A 555 -7.35 7.86 2.17
CA ALA A 555 -6.61 9.10 1.91
C ALA A 555 -7.39 10.33 2.36
N LEU A 556 -8.70 10.36 2.05
CA LEU A 556 -9.57 11.45 2.49
C LEU A 556 -9.77 11.42 4.01
N LEU A 557 -10.17 10.26 4.57
CA LEU A 557 -10.55 10.15 5.97
C LEU A 557 -9.35 10.35 6.93
N TYR A 558 -8.22 9.73 6.63
CA TYR A 558 -7.07 9.74 7.53
C TYR A 558 -6.06 10.85 7.24
N GLY A 559 -5.98 11.34 6.00
CA GLY A 559 -5.07 12.42 5.64
C GLY A 559 -5.69 13.81 5.72
N LEU A 560 -6.88 13.98 5.14
CA LEU A 560 -7.45 15.29 4.85
C LEU A 560 -8.71 15.65 5.67
N ARG A 561 -9.46 14.66 6.17
CA ARG A 561 -10.71 14.89 6.93
C ARG A 561 -10.55 14.40 8.36
N ILE A 562 -9.85 15.17 9.20
CA ILE A 562 -9.63 14.84 10.60
C ILE A 562 -10.90 15.13 11.39
N ASP A 563 -11.49 14.12 11.99
CA ASP A 563 -12.61 14.29 12.92
C ASP A 563 -12.11 14.76 14.29
N LYS A 564 -12.04 16.10 14.47
CA LYS A 564 -11.61 16.70 15.74
C LYS A 564 -12.58 16.47 16.89
N SER A 565 -13.76 15.89 16.65
CA SER A 565 -14.68 15.44 17.71
C SER A 565 -14.27 14.11 18.33
N ASP A 566 -13.47 13.29 17.62
CA ASP A 566 -12.90 12.07 18.19
C ASP A 566 -11.89 12.44 19.29
N PRO A 567 -12.06 11.92 20.53
CA PRO A 567 -11.15 12.20 21.64
C PRO A 567 -9.67 11.92 21.36
N VAL A 568 -9.38 10.99 20.44
CA VAL A 568 -8.01 10.65 20.03
C VAL A 568 -7.27 11.85 19.42
N TYR A 569 -7.99 12.75 18.74
CA TYR A 569 -7.40 13.94 18.09
C TYR A 569 -7.55 15.22 18.88
N GLN A 570 -8.01 15.14 20.13
CA GLN A 570 -8.16 16.32 20.97
C GLN A 570 -6.81 17.04 21.16
N GLY A 571 -6.76 18.33 20.80
CA GLY A 571 -5.55 19.15 20.88
C GLY A 571 -4.62 19.07 19.66
N PHE A 572 -4.95 18.29 18.63
CA PHE A 572 -4.22 18.32 17.37
C PHE A 572 -4.48 19.65 16.63
N GLY A 573 -3.41 20.43 16.43
CA GLY A 573 -3.51 21.82 15.95
C GLY A 573 -3.56 21.97 14.42
N HIS A 574 -3.28 20.91 13.64
CA HIS A 574 -3.19 20.97 12.19
C HIS A 574 -4.47 20.53 11.48
N GLN A 575 -4.53 20.79 10.17
CA GLN A 575 -5.68 20.44 9.33
C GLN A 575 -5.52 19.09 8.60
N ILE A 576 -4.31 18.52 8.60
CA ILE A 576 -3.96 17.31 7.86
C ILE A 576 -3.00 16.42 8.64
N PHE A 577 -2.98 15.13 8.29
CA PHE A 577 -1.86 14.23 8.54
C PHE A 577 -1.24 13.87 7.18
N SER A 578 0.05 14.15 7.01
CA SER A 578 0.73 13.95 5.72
C SER A 578 1.59 12.69 5.67
N LEU A 579 1.86 12.08 6.81
CA LEU A 579 2.62 10.84 6.91
C LEU A 579 1.91 9.87 7.86
N THR A 580 1.50 8.73 7.34
CA THR A 580 0.81 7.68 8.09
C THR A 580 1.77 6.52 8.33
N TRP A 581 1.77 6.00 9.56
CA TRP A 581 2.55 4.85 10.00
C TRP A 581 1.62 3.74 10.52
N GLY A 582 2.14 2.56 10.69
CA GLY A 582 1.40 1.51 11.37
C GLY A 582 0.94 1.91 12.78
N GLY A 583 1.80 2.61 13.54
CA GLY A 583 1.58 2.99 14.94
C GLY A 583 1.27 4.44 15.22
N LYS A 584 1.41 5.35 14.25
CA LYS A 584 1.15 6.79 14.43
C LYS A 584 0.78 7.49 13.13
N ARG A 585 0.40 8.76 13.22
CA ARG A 585 0.27 9.68 12.09
C ARG A 585 0.96 10.99 12.42
N ASP A 586 1.67 11.57 11.44
CA ASP A 586 2.47 12.77 11.61
C ASP A 586 2.05 13.89 10.65
N TYR A 587 2.22 15.13 11.10
CA TYR A 587 2.27 16.33 10.26
C TYR A 587 3.73 16.55 9.86
N ALA A 588 4.21 15.78 8.86
CA ALA A 588 5.60 15.70 8.43
C ALA A 588 5.72 15.14 7.01
N THR A 589 6.87 15.32 6.39
CA THR A 589 7.31 14.56 5.21
C THR A 589 8.76 14.12 5.37
N TRP A 590 9.19 13.12 4.59
CA TRP A 590 10.56 12.65 4.59
C TRP A 590 11.57 13.68 4.05
N PHE A 591 11.11 14.59 3.19
CA PHE A 591 11.98 15.42 2.37
C PHE A 591 11.90 16.91 2.69
N SER A 592 10.87 17.39 3.40
CA SER A 592 10.68 18.81 3.65
C SER A 592 9.89 19.09 4.94
N PRO A 593 10.30 20.06 5.76
CA PRO A 593 9.54 20.52 6.91
C PRO A 593 8.46 21.56 6.53
N SER A 594 8.28 21.88 5.24
CA SER A 594 7.36 22.91 4.78
C SER A 594 5.91 22.45 4.86
N PRO A 595 4.98 23.23 5.44
CA PRO A 595 3.54 22.97 5.36
C PRO A 595 3.00 22.81 3.94
N ALA A 596 3.60 23.53 2.97
CA ALA A 596 3.27 23.39 1.55
C ALA A 596 3.58 21.99 1.02
N ALA A 597 4.74 21.44 1.36
CA ALA A 597 5.10 20.08 0.99
C ALA A 597 4.19 19.05 1.66
N MET A 598 3.82 19.26 2.92
CA MET A 598 2.93 18.38 3.68
C MET A 598 1.52 18.30 3.07
N LEU A 599 0.98 19.40 2.56
CA LEU A 599 -0.30 19.36 1.84
C LEU A 599 -0.12 18.83 0.42
N ALA A 600 0.93 19.26 -0.28
CA ALA A 600 1.14 18.89 -1.66
C ALA A 600 1.31 17.37 -1.86
N ILE A 601 1.98 16.67 -0.94
CA ILE A 601 2.20 15.22 -1.03
C ILE A 601 0.89 14.41 -0.94
N LEU A 602 -0.19 15.02 -0.43
CA LEU A 602 -1.54 14.44 -0.40
C LEU A 602 -2.37 14.79 -1.66
N VAL A 603 -1.82 15.57 -2.59
CA VAL A 603 -2.52 16.09 -3.77
C VAL A 603 -1.83 15.69 -5.07
N LEU A 604 -0.49 15.64 -5.09
CA LEU A 604 0.30 15.33 -6.28
C LEU A 604 0.29 13.82 -6.63
N PRO A 605 0.26 13.48 -7.91
CA PRO A 605 -0.05 14.33 -9.04
C PRO A 605 -1.57 14.54 -9.15
N ALA A 606 -1.99 15.77 -9.36
CA ALA A 606 -3.41 16.06 -9.52
C ALA A 606 -3.93 15.55 -10.86
N SER A 607 -5.09 14.89 -10.85
CA SER A 607 -5.75 14.33 -12.02
C SER A 607 -7.28 14.44 -11.90
N PRO A 608 -8.05 14.29 -12.98
CA PRO A 608 -9.50 14.24 -12.89
C PRO A 608 -10.00 13.17 -11.90
N SER A 609 -9.33 12.01 -11.84
CA SER A 609 -9.64 10.94 -10.89
C SER A 609 -9.36 11.34 -9.44
N SER A 610 -8.27 12.08 -9.16
CA SER A 610 -7.98 12.58 -7.81
C SER A 610 -8.95 13.68 -7.40
N ALA A 611 -9.38 14.56 -8.31
CA ALA A 611 -10.39 15.57 -8.03
C ALA A 611 -11.69 14.97 -7.52
N ALA A 612 -12.06 13.77 -7.96
CA ALA A 612 -13.32 13.12 -7.60
C ALA A 612 -13.44 12.79 -6.09
N TYR A 613 -12.33 12.59 -5.38
CA TYR A 613 -12.36 12.38 -3.92
C TYR A 613 -11.88 13.59 -3.11
N LEU A 614 -11.04 14.44 -3.70
CA LEU A 614 -10.48 15.61 -3.01
C LEU A 614 -11.49 16.75 -2.87
N ALA A 615 -12.38 16.93 -3.86
CA ALA A 615 -13.42 17.97 -3.86
C ALA A 615 -14.55 17.69 -2.85
N GLY A 616 -15.55 18.61 -2.77
CA GLY A 616 -16.80 18.40 -2.05
C GLY A 616 -16.85 18.98 -0.63
N ASP A 617 -15.79 19.61 -0.17
CA ASP A 617 -15.74 20.32 1.10
C ASP A 617 -14.91 21.61 0.96
N PRO A 618 -15.52 22.71 0.49
CA PRO A 618 -14.81 23.97 0.23
C PRO A 618 -14.12 24.58 1.45
N ASP A 619 -14.74 24.49 2.60
CA ASP A 619 -14.20 25.12 3.81
C ASP A 619 -12.98 24.38 4.33
N ARG A 620 -13.00 23.04 4.27
CA ARG A 620 -11.84 22.20 4.54
C ARG A 620 -10.68 22.56 3.60
N ILE A 621 -10.93 22.62 2.29
CA ILE A 621 -9.90 22.93 1.29
C ILE A 621 -9.28 24.31 1.57
N ARG A 622 -10.11 25.34 1.80
CA ARG A 622 -9.63 26.70 2.12
C ARG A 622 -8.79 26.72 3.40
N ALA A 623 -9.21 26.03 4.45
CA ALA A 623 -8.47 25.96 5.72
C ALA A 623 -7.10 25.29 5.54
N GLN A 624 -7.04 24.20 4.79
CA GLN A 624 -5.81 23.47 4.50
C GLN A 624 -4.84 24.29 3.63
N VAL A 625 -5.36 24.93 2.60
CA VAL A 625 -4.57 25.83 1.74
C VAL A 625 -4.06 27.02 2.53
N ALA A 626 -4.89 27.63 3.38
CA ALA A 626 -4.47 28.74 4.24
C ALA A 626 -3.33 28.36 5.19
N GLU A 627 -3.39 27.17 5.81
CA GLU A 627 -2.28 26.64 6.63
C GLU A 627 -1.01 26.42 5.79
N ALA A 628 -1.13 25.78 4.63
CA ALA A 628 0.00 25.47 3.77
C ALA A 628 0.68 26.71 3.16
N THR A 629 -0.07 27.80 2.97
CA THR A 629 0.42 29.04 2.32
C THR A 629 0.73 30.16 3.30
N ALA A 630 0.54 29.97 4.60
CA ALA A 630 0.67 31.03 5.62
C ALA A 630 2.05 31.74 5.63
N GLY A 631 3.13 31.06 5.23
CA GLY A 631 4.49 31.61 5.26
C GLY A 631 4.89 32.36 3.99
N ALA A 632 4.67 31.76 2.80
CA ALA A 632 5.24 32.20 1.52
C ALA A 632 4.22 32.30 0.37
N GLY A 633 2.93 32.14 0.65
CA GLY A 633 1.90 32.06 -0.39
C GLY A 633 2.15 30.87 -1.33
N TYR A 634 1.90 31.06 -2.60
CA TYR A 634 2.15 30.02 -3.64
C TYR A 634 3.57 30.09 -4.24
N GLY A 635 4.36 31.11 -3.91
CA GLY A 635 5.72 31.31 -4.41
C GLY A 635 6.75 30.38 -3.73
N GLN A 636 6.47 29.09 -3.68
CA GLN A 636 7.29 28.08 -3.01
C GLN A 636 7.17 26.72 -3.71
N GLN A 637 7.98 25.73 -3.32
CA GLN A 637 7.92 24.38 -3.85
C GLN A 637 6.48 23.83 -3.76
N PHE A 638 5.99 23.21 -4.83
CA PHE A 638 4.63 22.68 -5.00
C PHE A 638 3.52 23.74 -5.02
N GLY A 639 3.84 25.02 -5.20
CA GLY A 639 2.84 26.08 -5.31
C GLY A 639 1.79 25.84 -6.39
N ASP A 640 2.15 25.18 -7.47
CA ASP A 640 1.27 24.74 -8.54
C ASP A 640 0.20 23.73 -8.06
N TYR A 641 0.59 22.70 -7.28
CA TYR A 641 -0.37 21.74 -6.73
C TYR A 641 -1.27 22.37 -5.65
N LEU A 642 -0.74 23.31 -4.85
CA LEU A 642 -1.56 24.06 -3.91
C LEU A 642 -2.63 24.90 -4.63
N LEU A 643 -2.29 25.52 -5.77
CA LEU A 643 -3.24 26.23 -6.63
C LEU A 643 -4.28 25.29 -7.23
N MET A 644 -3.85 24.12 -7.71
CA MET A 644 -4.76 23.10 -8.24
C MET A 644 -5.75 22.62 -7.16
N TYR A 645 -5.27 22.44 -5.94
CA TYR A 645 -6.11 22.03 -4.82
C TYR A 645 -7.07 23.14 -4.38
N ALA A 646 -6.60 24.38 -4.28
CA ALA A 646 -7.44 25.54 -4.01
C ALA A 646 -8.60 25.67 -5.00
N GLY A 647 -8.33 25.41 -6.29
CA GLY A 647 -9.34 25.42 -7.35
C GLY A 647 -10.46 24.37 -7.20
N LEU A 648 -10.31 23.38 -6.30
CA LEU A 648 -11.36 22.42 -5.99
C LEU A 648 -12.40 22.95 -4.98
N ALA A 649 -12.13 24.08 -4.33
CA ALA A 649 -13.05 24.69 -3.36
C ALA A 649 -14.28 25.33 -4.01
N GLY A 650 -14.20 25.70 -5.28
CA GLY A 650 -15.33 26.25 -6.04
C GLY A 650 -14.89 27.13 -7.20
N GLN A 651 -15.87 27.58 -7.99
CA GLN A 651 -15.61 28.36 -9.21
C GLN A 651 -14.84 29.67 -8.92
N GLN A 652 -15.21 30.38 -7.87
CA GLN A 652 -14.54 31.63 -7.49
C GLN A 652 -13.09 31.38 -7.01
N ASP A 653 -12.89 30.29 -6.23
CA ASP A 653 -11.55 29.88 -5.78
C ASP A 653 -10.68 29.45 -6.98
N ALA A 654 -11.25 28.76 -7.97
CA ALA A 654 -10.55 28.39 -9.19
C ALA A 654 -10.15 29.63 -10.03
N ALA A 655 -11.03 30.63 -10.15
CA ALA A 655 -10.72 31.89 -10.83
C ALA A 655 -9.61 32.67 -10.10
N ALA A 656 -9.65 32.72 -8.78
CA ALA A 656 -8.61 33.34 -7.97
C ALA A 656 -7.27 32.60 -8.13
N ALA A 657 -7.28 31.26 -8.04
CA ALA A 657 -6.10 30.43 -8.24
C ALA A 657 -5.52 30.56 -9.67
N LEU A 658 -6.34 30.70 -10.70
CA LEU A 658 -5.90 30.93 -12.08
C LEU A 658 -5.15 32.26 -12.22
N LYS A 659 -5.63 33.32 -11.55
CA LYS A 659 -4.95 34.60 -11.52
C LYS A 659 -3.57 34.49 -10.86
N GLU A 660 -3.46 33.81 -9.73
CA GLU A 660 -2.18 33.54 -9.06
C GLU A 660 -1.26 32.68 -9.93
N ALA A 661 -1.79 31.62 -10.59
CA ALA A 661 -1.04 30.76 -11.48
C ALA A 661 -0.41 31.51 -12.66
N SER A 662 -1.05 32.60 -13.14
CA SER A 662 -0.53 33.42 -14.23
C SER A 662 0.77 34.14 -13.88
N SER A 663 0.99 34.45 -12.61
CA SER A 663 2.19 35.12 -12.07
C SER A 663 3.17 34.17 -11.37
N LEU A 664 2.85 32.88 -11.29
CA LEU A 664 3.71 31.88 -10.63
C LEU A 664 5.03 31.74 -11.42
N ASP A 665 6.17 31.86 -10.73
CA ASP A 665 7.49 31.60 -11.33
C ASP A 665 7.58 30.13 -11.79
N ALA A 666 8.16 29.89 -12.96
CA ALA A 666 8.31 28.54 -13.54
C ALA A 666 9.04 27.56 -12.64
N LYS A 667 9.96 28.03 -11.77
CA LYS A 667 10.69 27.21 -10.80
C LYS A 667 9.80 26.58 -9.72
N TRP A 668 8.57 27.08 -9.55
CA TRP A 668 7.58 26.59 -8.59
C TRP A 668 6.51 25.67 -9.22
N VAL A 669 6.67 25.34 -10.51
CA VAL A 669 5.93 24.27 -11.18
C VAL A 669 6.74 22.99 -11.03
N ASP A 670 6.13 21.96 -10.42
CA ASP A 670 6.80 20.68 -10.16
C ASP A 670 7.17 19.95 -11.47
N ASP A 671 8.25 19.18 -11.46
CA ASP A 671 8.69 18.41 -12.62
C ASP A 671 7.67 17.36 -13.10
N GLY A 672 6.75 16.93 -12.24
CA GLY A 672 5.63 16.03 -12.58
C GLY A 672 4.39 16.75 -13.10
N ASN A 673 4.42 18.08 -13.21
CA ASN A 673 3.33 18.92 -13.71
C ASN A 673 3.79 19.79 -14.88
N SER A 674 2.87 20.53 -15.48
CA SER A 674 3.16 21.55 -16.49
C SER A 674 2.26 22.77 -16.28
N ARG A 675 2.73 23.94 -16.71
CA ARG A 675 1.93 25.16 -16.65
C ARG A 675 0.65 25.03 -17.49
N ALA A 676 0.73 24.38 -18.62
CA ALA A 676 -0.43 24.09 -19.46
C ALA A 676 -1.48 23.25 -18.73
N TYR A 677 -1.04 22.23 -17.98
CA TYR A 677 -1.97 21.38 -17.24
C TYR A 677 -2.56 22.12 -16.02
N LEU A 678 -1.76 22.91 -15.31
CA LEU A 678 -2.22 23.80 -14.24
C LEU A 678 -3.29 24.78 -14.77
N TYR A 679 -3.06 25.40 -15.92
CA TYR A 679 -4.03 26.32 -16.56
C TYR A 679 -5.31 25.57 -16.96
N ALA A 680 -5.19 24.45 -17.68
CA ALA A 680 -6.34 23.66 -18.09
C ALA A 680 -7.19 23.23 -16.88
N TRP A 681 -6.53 22.79 -15.82
CA TRP A 681 -7.18 22.41 -14.55
C TRP A 681 -8.00 23.53 -13.93
N LEU A 682 -7.42 24.73 -13.83
CA LEU A 682 -8.08 25.88 -13.22
C LEU A 682 -9.13 26.52 -14.14
N MET A 683 -8.85 26.66 -15.44
CA MET A 683 -9.80 27.19 -16.41
C MET A 683 -11.09 26.37 -16.48
N THR A 684 -10.98 25.03 -16.53
CA THR A 684 -12.16 24.13 -16.59
C THR A 684 -13.02 24.18 -15.33
N ARG A 685 -12.54 24.73 -14.23
CA ARG A 685 -13.26 24.89 -12.95
C ARG A 685 -13.72 26.31 -12.70
N ALA A 686 -13.06 27.29 -13.32
CA ALA A 686 -13.45 28.71 -13.26
C ALA A 686 -14.57 29.05 -14.27
N SER A 687 -14.77 28.23 -15.32
CA SER A 687 -15.78 28.41 -16.37
C SER A 687 -17.21 27.94 -16.02
#